data_cf9f13bc9652e3d9282aeb48d7521869
#
_entry.id   cf9f13bc9652e3d9282aeb48d7521869
#
_cell.length_a   1.000
_cell.length_b   1.000
_cell.length_c   1.000
_cell.angle_alpha   90.00
_cell.angle_beta   90.00
_cell.angle_gamma   90.00
#
_symmetry.space_group_name_H-M   'P 1'
#
loop_
_entity.id
_entity.type
_entity.pdbx_description
1 polymer ?
#
loop_
_entity_poly.entity_id
_entity_poly.type
_entity_poly.pdbx_seq_one_letter_code
_entity_poly.pdbx_strand_id
1 'polypeptide(L)'
;KKKQFEENLKSVESYFNQHRWWLIANEQMILDRETGLLWENIKSSDYYSNFNDVVKQKKIAGLTHWQLPTQNQVTKIVESNFPLKKGSYKYILGSRAIILKNNENMWLDNDYPGIFSGHEGVLLVNHTGMVGKGGADIILACIDKIWSVSPYNINEQNKDYQIFIGWLEEIVEYKAKYEKSTPQIPLSQVWKDIDFISTRLPKIESLRFTDIEQGMWEFYTPKTLQDSYQKIESDISVRARNPELDIRNAKVAIDFGTSSTVVAIRTNGRDELLRIGLQEKDFKKHTLSDNDFENPTILEFLDILELLQAWESEPYRPLVDWATVHCSHEARTRFRENDSDPKIVGSIFARLKQWALRDAQEARIRITDQKSHEYEFKPLEELNPAKGQSLNVQEHYPQLDPIELYAWFLGMNINWRERGIYLKYYMTFPVAYPNEVKEKILASFRRGLQRSLPESLIYSERFNEFLVQELESEPAAFAASALNALKIEPTNNGSAYAVFDFGGGTTDFDYGIYRLPDDTECDEGWDDVIEHFGSSGDKFLGGENLLENLAYLVFRHNQNHCRDKEISFTKPIDAQSFVGSERLIAKTQAAYTNTTLLMSKLRPLWEQGAVNQNSDGVQQLTLLNRHGQRVDCEIKIPQTMLIEWLQERIREGLKNFFTALKASFDQQYGELPKEVHILLAGNSSRSRIVLGLLGCLDDDASQSLHQLLLTDLGEIFTDEIPEFEIHSPLQADDDNPYTPTTKTGVALGLLRVSPGETLKVVNHAHENNIDSPFQYFVGTHRRNIFSATLKRGDVYEEWQEIGAIRGGVFPLLYTTQPQALYGIERGTNGLIEKNIEFSGSDIQGKKVFAKITNPDTIELGLATSIDSIEQVSHRRTIQLKI
;
A
#
# COMPACT_ATOMS: atom_id res chain seq x y z
N LYS A 1 17.46 35.50 -6.54
CA LYS A 1 17.66 34.92 -5.18
C LYS A 1 17.96 33.43 -5.22
N LYS A 2 17.13 32.58 -5.91
CA LYS A 2 17.35 31.13 -6.01
C LYS A 2 18.71 30.82 -6.66
N LYS A 3 19.08 31.47 -7.76
CA LYS A 3 20.36 31.27 -8.44
C LYS A 3 21.56 31.65 -7.54
N GLN A 4 21.46 32.74 -6.80
CA GLN A 4 22.49 33.16 -5.84
C GLN A 4 22.61 32.12 -4.70
N PHE A 5 21.51 31.54 -4.24
CA PHE A 5 21.53 30.49 -3.24
C PHE A 5 22.22 29.21 -3.76
N GLU A 6 21.91 28.79 -4.99
CA GLU A 6 22.55 27.64 -5.62
C GLU A 6 24.06 27.86 -5.88
N GLU A 7 24.45 29.07 -6.24
CA GLU A 7 25.88 29.43 -6.42
C GLU A 7 26.62 29.42 -5.08
N ASN A 8 25.99 29.92 -4.02
CA ASN A 8 26.55 29.92 -2.68
C ASN A 8 26.67 28.52 -2.11
N LEU A 9 25.69 27.65 -2.38
CA LEU A 9 25.72 26.23 -2.05
C LEU A 9 26.92 25.53 -2.68
N LYS A 10 27.14 25.71 -3.98
CA LYS A 10 28.27 25.11 -4.70
C LYS A 10 29.65 25.55 -4.16
N SER A 11 29.77 26.78 -3.74
CA SER A 11 31.07 27.28 -3.23
C SER A 11 31.37 26.72 -1.83
N VAL A 12 30.34 26.55 -0.99
CA VAL A 12 30.44 25.89 0.31
C VAL A 12 30.72 24.40 0.14
N GLU A 13 30.07 23.76 -0.84
CA GLU A 13 30.29 22.36 -1.19
C GLU A 13 31.75 22.08 -1.57
N SER A 14 32.38 22.96 -2.33
CA SER A 14 33.79 22.84 -2.68
C SER A 14 34.74 22.89 -1.45
N TYR A 15 34.45 23.72 -0.48
CA TYR A 15 35.22 23.79 0.77
C TYR A 15 35.03 22.52 1.61
N PHE A 16 33.80 22.05 1.78
CA PHE A 16 33.49 20.86 2.55
C PHE A 16 33.98 19.58 1.90
N ASN A 17 34.07 19.52 0.58
CA ASN A 17 34.65 18.36 -0.13
C ASN A 17 36.13 18.11 0.21
N GLN A 18 36.81 19.06 0.80
CA GLN A 18 38.19 18.92 1.28
C GLN A 18 38.28 18.39 2.71
N HIS A 19 37.17 18.40 3.49
CA HIS A 19 37.18 18.08 4.92
C HIS A 19 36.00 17.16 5.25
N ARG A 20 36.25 15.88 5.44
CA ARG A 20 35.22 14.89 5.82
C ARG A 20 34.68 15.08 7.23
N TRP A 21 35.57 15.40 8.16
CA TRP A 21 35.27 15.45 9.59
C TRP A 21 35.14 16.86 10.10
N TRP A 22 34.11 17.13 10.88
CA TRP A 22 33.86 18.43 11.41
C TRP A 22 33.54 18.42 12.89
N LEU A 23 34.27 19.22 13.69
CA LEU A 23 33.98 19.42 15.10
C LEU A 23 32.88 20.47 15.26
N ILE A 24 31.84 20.13 15.99
CA ILE A 24 30.66 20.95 16.18
C ILE A 24 30.23 21.00 17.66
N ALA A 25 29.29 21.86 17.99
CA ALA A 25 28.76 22.06 19.33
C ALA A 25 29.87 22.35 20.36
N ASN A 26 30.69 23.38 20.10
CA ASN A 26 31.87 23.75 20.91
C ASN A 26 32.83 22.58 21.10
N GLU A 27 33.11 21.87 20.02
CA GLU A 27 34.00 20.69 19.96
C GLU A 27 33.53 19.48 20.79
N GLN A 28 32.25 19.41 21.11
CA GLN A 28 31.69 18.27 21.85
C GLN A 28 31.44 17.04 20.97
N MET A 29 31.18 17.26 19.68
CA MET A 29 30.83 16.19 18.75
C MET A 29 31.65 16.27 17.48
N ILE A 30 31.80 15.13 16.80
CA ILE A 30 32.32 15.08 15.42
C ILE A 30 31.18 14.72 14.47
N LEU A 31 31.00 15.54 13.44
CA LEU A 31 30.14 15.26 12.31
C LEU A 31 30.96 14.56 11.23
N ASP A 32 30.55 13.36 10.83
CA ASP A 32 31.03 12.69 9.62
C ASP A 32 30.18 13.10 8.42
N ARG A 33 30.73 13.93 7.58
CA ARG A 33 30.06 14.46 6.39
C ARG A 33 29.69 13.40 5.37
N GLU A 34 30.46 12.33 5.28
CA GLU A 34 30.25 11.26 4.29
C GLU A 34 29.07 10.37 4.67
N THR A 35 28.91 10.13 5.99
CA THR A 35 27.85 9.26 6.50
C THR A 35 26.69 10.02 7.17
N GLY A 36 26.86 11.31 7.49
CA GLY A 36 25.90 12.12 8.25
C GLY A 36 25.76 11.73 9.73
N LEU A 37 26.70 10.98 10.22
CA LEU A 37 26.68 10.52 11.60
C LEU A 37 27.36 11.54 12.51
N LEU A 38 26.75 11.78 13.67
CA LEU A 38 27.34 12.50 14.77
C LEU A 38 27.94 11.51 15.77
N TRP A 39 29.15 11.76 16.21
CA TRP A 39 29.89 10.90 17.13
C TRP A 39 30.29 11.65 18.40
N GLU A 40 30.11 11.00 19.54
CA GLU A 40 30.57 11.49 20.85
C GLU A 40 31.13 10.33 21.68
N ASN A 41 32.13 10.62 22.46
CA ASN A 41 32.70 9.67 23.42
C ASN A 41 32.35 10.11 24.83
N ILE A 42 31.68 9.24 25.58
CA ILE A 42 31.35 9.45 26.99
C ILE A 42 32.14 8.50 27.89
N LYS A 43 32.50 8.98 29.07
CA LYS A 43 33.28 8.17 30.02
C LYS A 43 32.49 6.97 30.49
N SER A 44 33.14 5.80 30.61
CA SER A 44 32.55 4.54 31.02
C SER A 44 32.03 4.54 32.49
N SER A 45 32.50 5.46 33.31
CA SER A 45 32.04 5.61 34.71
C SER A 45 30.56 5.94 34.87
N ASP A 46 29.91 6.35 33.77
CA ASP A 46 28.49 6.70 33.77
C ASP A 46 27.55 5.50 33.54
N TYR A 47 28.08 4.30 33.35
CA TYR A 47 27.31 3.14 32.90
C TYR A 47 27.64 1.85 33.62
N TYR A 48 26.76 1.41 34.49
CA TYR A 48 27.02 0.22 35.33
C TYR A 48 26.25 -1.04 35.02
N SER A 49 25.17 -1.05 34.20
CA SER A 49 24.43 -2.31 34.01
C SER A 49 23.59 -2.48 32.75
N ASN A 50 23.09 -1.45 32.14
CA ASN A 50 22.29 -1.59 30.91
C ASN A 50 22.53 -0.40 29.97
N PHE A 51 23.53 -0.54 29.11
CA PHE A 51 23.98 0.53 28.23
C PHE A 51 22.88 1.04 27.32
N ASN A 52 22.04 0.15 26.80
CA ASN A 52 21.01 0.54 25.84
C ASN A 52 19.95 1.47 26.45
N ASP A 53 19.54 1.23 27.70
CA ASP A 53 18.52 2.06 28.35
C ASP A 53 19.08 3.39 28.83
N VAL A 54 20.32 3.39 29.24
CA VAL A 54 21.00 4.62 29.67
C VAL A 54 21.31 5.51 28.46
N VAL A 55 21.77 4.94 27.37
CA VAL A 55 22.07 5.67 26.13
C VAL A 55 20.81 6.30 25.53
N LYS A 56 19.67 5.62 25.58
CA LYS A 56 18.36 6.16 25.12
C LYS A 56 17.94 7.43 25.88
N GLN A 57 18.36 7.57 27.12
CA GLN A 57 18.02 8.72 27.97
C GLN A 57 19.05 9.86 27.84
N LYS A 58 20.17 9.67 27.16
CA LYS A 58 21.21 10.70 27.05
C LYS A 58 20.79 11.85 26.13
N LYS A 59 21.14 13.02 26.58
CA LYS A 59 20.99 14.28 25.84
C LYS A 59 22.37 14.95 25.76
N ILE A 60 22.87 15.02 24.55
CA ILE A 60 24.18 15.63 24.29
C ILE A 60 23.97 16.74 23.24
N ALA A 61 24.36 17.93 23.57
CA ALA A 61 24.19 19.13 22.75
C ALA A 61 22.74 19.32 22.22
N GLY A 62 21.75 19.06 23.09
CA GLY A 62 20.33 19.16 22.74
C GLY A 62 19.76 17.96 21.97
N LEU A 63 20.60 17.04 21.51
CA LEU A 63 20.17 15.86 20.80
C LEU A 63 19.78 14.72 21.74
N THR A 64 18.69 14.09 21.44
CA THR A 64 18.24 12.81 21.99
C THR A 64 18.49 11.70 20.98
N HIS A 65 18.07 10.46 21.29
CA HIS A 65 18.20 9.30 20.39
C HIS A 65 19.66 8.92 20.05
N TRP A 66 20.56 9.14 20.99
CA TRP A 66 21.88 8.56 20.91
C TRP A 66 21.82 7.04 21.06
N GLN A 67 22.66 6.34 20.35
CA GLN A 67 22.69 4.88 20.34
C GLN A 67 24.12 4.36 20.28
N LEU A 68 24.30 3.12 20.65
CA LEU A 68 25.55 2.43 20.43
C LEU A 68 25.75 2.17 18.93
N PRO A 69 26.98 2.28 18.43
CA PRO A 69 27.25 2.10 17.00
C PRO A 69 27.14 0.61 16.61
N THR A 70 26.85 0.37 15.36
CA THR A 70 26.99 -0.96 14.74
C THR A 70 28.44 -1.24 14.35
N GLN A 71 28.80 -2.51 14.20
CA GLN A 71 30.14 -2.90 13.74
C GLN A 71 30.50 -2.21 12.42
N ASN A 72 29.59 -2.18 11.46
CA ASN A 72 29.82 -1.55 10.15
C ASN A 72 30.10 -0.04 10.26
N GLN A 73 29.38 0.67 11.15
CA GLN A 73 29.64 2.10 11.39
C GLN A 73 31.03 2.34 11.96
N VAL A 74 31.45 1.51 12.92
CA VAL A 74 32.80 1.61 13.51
C VAL A 74 33.89 1.26 12.49
N THR A 75 33.69 0.22 11.69
CA THR A 75 34.65 -0.19 10.65
C THR A 75 34.87 0.96 9.66
N LYS A 76 33.83 1.60 9.19
CA LYS A 76 33.94 2.76 8.28
C LYS A 76 34.70 3.94 8.88
N ILE A 77 34.63 4.16 10.20
CA ILE A 77 35.43 5.18 10.88
C ILE A 77 36.90 4.79 10.91
N VAL A 78 37.18 3.56 11.29
CA VAL A 78 38.56 3.06 11.44
C VAL A 78 39.28 3.09 10.09
N GLU A 79 38.59 2.73 9.00
CA GLU A 79 39.17 2.77 7.65
C GLU A 79 39.38 4.17 7.07
N SER A 80 38.82 5.21 7.69
CA SER A 80 38.70 6.56 7.12
C SER A 80 39.63 7.57 7.73
N ASN A 81 40.80 7.39 8.08
CA ASN A 81 41.71 8.44 8.62
C ASN A 81 40.98 9.41 9.59
N PHE A 82 40.26 8.88 10.54
CA PHE A 82 39.56 9.66 11.55
C PHE A 82 40.51 10.70 12.18
N PRO A 83 40.10 11.97 12.32
CA PRO A 83 40.99 13.01 12.77
C PRO A 83 41.44 12.80 14.24
N LEU A 84 42.60 12.25 14.39
CA LEU A 84 43.33 12.19 15.67
C LEU A 84 44.01 13.52 15.86
N LYS A 85 43.65 14.24 16.89
CA LYS A 85 44.30 15.50 17.12
C LYS A 85 45.26 15.51 18.31
N LYS A 86 46.43 16.04 18.02
CA LYS A 86 47.35 16.60 19.03
C LYS A 86 46.87 18.00 19.37
N GLY A 87 46.42 18.22 20.58
CA GLY A 87 46.00 19.52 21.05
C GLY A 87 44.66 19.55 21.78
N SER A 88 43.95 20.64 21.81
CA SER A 88 42.76 20.94 22.62
C SER A 88 41.54 20.11 22.33
N TYR A 89 41.57 19.17 21.33
CA TYR A 89 40.44 18.33 21.01
C TYR A 89 40.41 17.07 21.85
N LYS A 90 39.25 16.76 22.43
CA LYS A 90 39.02 15.49 23.08
C LYS A 90 39.04 14.38 22.03
N TYR A 91 39.73 13.31 22.38
CA TYR A 91 39.69 12.08 21.54
C TYR A 91 38.30 11.47 21.62
N ILE A 92 37.66 11.29 20.50
CA ILE A 92 36.37 10.58 20.43
C ILE A 92 36.57 9.08 20.53
N LEU A 93 37.66 8.54 20.01
CA LEU A 93 38.02 7.13 20.19
C LEU A 93 39.11 6.99 21.24
N GLY A 94 38.71 6.92 22.49
CA GLY A 94 39.62 6.70 23.62
C GLY A 94 39.70 5.27 24.12
N SER A 95 38.96 4.35 23.54
CA SER A 95 38.80 3.02 24.06
C SER A 95 39.34 1.94 23.11
N ARG A 96 40.03 0.95 23.65
CA ARG A 96 40.48 -0.25 22.91
C ARG A 96 39.30 -1.18 22.56
N ALA A 97 38.19 -1.05 23.27
CA ALA A 97 36.96 -1.81 23.04
C ALA A 97 35.80 -0.82 22.84
N ILE A 98 35.03 -1.01 21.79
CA ILE A 98 33.82 -0.24 21.48
C ILE A 98 32.64 -1.17 21.71
N ILE A 99 31.69 -0.72 22.53
CA ILE A 99 30.45 -1.44 22.77
C ILE A 99 29.52 -1.21 21.58
N LEU A 100 29.12 -2.29 20.93
CA LEU A 100 28.22 -2.26 19.77
C LEU A 100 26.75 -2.32 20.21
N LYS A 101 25.86 -1.97 19.28
CA LYS A 101 24.40 -1.96 19.48
C LYS A 101 23.83 -3.32 19.95
N ASN A 102 24.46 -4.42 19.61
CA ASN A 102 24.11 -5.79 20.05
C ASN A 102 24.74 -6.18 21.38
N ASN A 103 25.34 -5.25 22.11
CA ASN A 103 26.12 -5.46 23.35
C ASN A 103 27.39 -6.28 23.17
N GLU A 104 27.85 -6.51 21.95
CA GLU A 104 29.15 -7.08 21.69
C GLU A 104 30.26 -6.01 21.77
N ASN A 105 31.45 -6.44 22.15
CA ASN A 105 32.63 -5.58 22.18
C ASN A 105 33.41 -5.76 20.89
N MET A 106 33.65 -4.68 20.16
CA MET A 106 34.58 -4.66 19.05
C MET A 106 35.95 -4.25 19.54
N TRP A 107 36.92 -5.16 19.44
CA TRP A 107 38.31 -4.87 19.76
C TRP A 107 39.00 -4.30 18.52
N LEU A 108 39.65 -3.18 18.69
CA LEU A 108 40.41 -2.53 17.64
C LEU A 108 41.86 -2.99 17.72
N ASP A 109 42.43 -3.31 16.57
CA ASP A 109 43.77 -3.87 16.52
C ASP A 109 44.82 -2.81 16.87
N ASN A 110 45.99 -3.27 17.39
CA ASN A 110 47.08 -2.41 17.83
C ASN A 110 47.79 -1.64 16.70
N ASP A 111 47.45 -1.91 15.45
CA ASP A 111 48.04 -1.27 14.25
C ASP A 111 47.47 0.12 13.92
N TYR A 112 46.57 0.66 14.72
CA TYR A 112 46.07 2.03 14.64
C TYR A 112 46.67 2.91 15.74
N PRO A 113 47.95 3.27 15.69
CA PRO A 113 48.59 4.05 16.75
C PRO A 113 48.00 5.44 16.81
N GLY A 114 47.50 5.76 17.99
CA GLY A 114 46.97 7.10 18.28
C GLY A 114 45.43 7.18 18.42
N ILE A 115 44.69 6.17 18.05
CA ILE A 115 43.24 6.07 18.30
C ILE A 115 42.98 5.68 19.76
N PHE A 116 43.95 5.07 20.45
CA PHE A 116 43.81 4.46 21.76
C PHE A 116 44.83 4.95 22.76
N SER A 117 44.57 5.98 23.48
CA SER A 117 45.28 6.35 24.71
C SER A 117 44.38 6.14 25.92
N GLY A 118 44.32 4.91 26.36
CA GLY A 118 44.20 4.58 27.78
C GLY A 118 42.92 4.93 28.58
N HIS A 119 41.87 5.45 27.97
CA HIS A 119 40.62 5.73 28.71
C HIS A 119 39.47 4.89 28.19
N GLU A 120 38.82 4.15 29.06
CA GLU A 120 37.58 3.47 28.77
C GLU A 120 36.50 4.52 28.52
N GLY A 121 35.97 4.56 27.33
CA GLY A 121 34.86 5.39 26.92
C GLY A 121 33.83 4.61 26.16
N VAL A 122 32.61 5.09 26.13
CA VAL A 122 31.54 4.56 25.30
C VAL A 122 31.33 5.49 24.12
N LEU A 123 31.49 4.95 22.92
CA LEU A 123 31.28 5.70 21.69
C LEU A 123 29.75 5.70 21.39
N LEU A 124 29.19 6.87 21.23
CA LEU A 124 27.80 7.06 20.84
C LEU A 124 27.72 7.62 19.43
N VAL A 125 26.69 7.19 18.72
CA VAL A 125 26.37 7.67 17.40
C VAL A 125 24.95 8.21 17.35
N ASN A 126 24.74 9.27 16.60
CA ASN A 126 23.45 9.81 16.29
C ASN A 126 23.38 10.05 14.78
N HIS A 127 22.25 9.72 14.20
CA HIS A 127 21.97 9.96 12.78
C HIS A 127 21.47 11.38 12.60
N THR A 128 22.19 12.19 11.82
CA THR A 128 21.74 13.54 11.49
C THR A 128 20.62 13.56 10.45
N GLY A 129 20.29 12.39 9.88
CA GLY A 129 19.46 12.31 8.72
C GLY A 129 20.28 12.25 7.44
N MET A 130 19.69 12.71 6.36
CA MET A 130 20.30 12.59 5.05
C MET A 130 21.59 13.34 4.89
N VAL A 131 22.55 12.67 4.33
CA VAL A 131 23.81 13.24 3.93
C VAL A 131 23.74 13.50 2.45
N GLY A 132 23.44 14.72 2.10
CA GLY A 132 23.81 15.19 0.79
C GLY A 132 25.33 15.32 0.69
N LYS A 133 25.86 15.27 -0.50
CA LYS A 133 27.30 15.44 -0.76
C LYS A 133 27.79 16.88 -0.57
N GLY A 134 26.95 17.82 -0.11
CA GLY A 134 27.22 19.23 0.05
C GLY A 134 27.05 19.78 1.46
N GLY A 135 27.69 20.92 1.77
CA GLY A 135 27.59 21.57 3.08
C GLY A 135 26.20 22.04 3.45
N ALA A 136 25.37 22.36 2.45
CA ALA A 136 23.98 22.74 2.66
C ALA A 136 23.11 21.56 3.08
N ASP A 137 23.35 20.39 2.52
CA ASP A 137 22.63 19.19 2.89
C ASP A 137 22.91 18.79 4.33
N ILE A 138 24.12 19.04 4.82
CA ILE A 138 24.45 18.84 6.24
C ILE A 138 23.68 19.80 7.12
N ILE A 139 23.58 21.08 6.74
CA ILE A 139 22.79 22.08 7.48
C ILE A 139 21.32 21.66 7.49
N LEU A 140 20.79 21.24 6.33
CA LEU A 140 19.42 20.76 6.19
C LEU A 140 19.19 19.52 7.04
N ALA A 141 20.07 18.52 6.98
CA ALA A 141 19.98 17.29 7.76
C ALA A 141 20.02 17.57 9.28
N CYS A 142 20.86 18.48 9.72
CA CYS A 142 20.93 18.86 11.13
C CYS A 142 19.66 19.53 11.62
N ILE A 143 19.08 20.42 10.81
CA ILE A 143 17.85 21.11 11.18
C ILE A 143 16.65 20.13 11.15
N ASP A 144 16.59 19.28 10.16
CA ASP A 144 15.55 18.25 10.07
C ASP A 144 15.62 17.29 11.27
N LYS A 145 16.82 16.96 11.73
CA LYS A 145 17.02 16.18 12.95
C LYS A 145 16.48 16.88 14.20
N ILE A 146 16.62 18.19 14.31
CA ILE A 146 16.01 18.96 15.40
C ILE A 146 14.49 18.80 15.40
N TRP A 147 13.89 18.89 14.21
CA TRP A 147 12.45 18.81 14.05
C TRP A 147 11.89 17.41 14.30
N SER A 148 12.58 16.39 13.80
CA SER A 148 12.06 15.02 13.81
C SER A 148 12.35 14.24 15.09
N VAL A 149 13.43 14.57 15.81
CA VAL A 149 13.96 13.71 16.86
C VAL A 149 13.86 14.32 18.25
N SER A 150 13.77 15.63 18.36
CA SER A 150 13.82 16.27 19.66
C SER A 150 12.81 17.39 19.88
N PRO A 151 11.50 17.12 19.73
CA PRO A 151 10.49 18.10 20.12
C PRO A 151 10.57 18.47 21.62
N TYR A 152 11.15 17.59 22.44
CA TYR A 152 11.22 17.74 23.90
C TYR A 152 12.29 18.73 24.40
N ASN A 153 13.21 19.17 23.54
CA ASN A 153 14.35 19.98 23.97
C ASN A 153 14.34 21.42 23.48
N ILE A 154 13.36 21.76 22.63
CA ILE A 154 13.30 23.06 22.04
C ILE A 154 12.47 24.00 22.92
N ASN A 155 13.12 24.58 23.87
CA ASN A 155 12.55 25.61 24.75
C ASN A 155 13.59 26.70 25.00
N GLU A 156 13.18 27.93 24.90
CA GLU A 156 14.03 29.12 25.09
C GLU A 156 14.82 29.10 26.41
N GLN A 157 14.31 28.43 27.41
CA GLN A 157 14.93 28.32 28.73
C GLN A 157 15.81 27.06 28.85
N ASN A 158 15.86 26.23 27.85
CA ASN A 158 16.66 25.02 27.86
C ASN A 158 18.08 25.32 27.39
N LYS A 159 19.06 25.08 28.27
CA LYS A 159 20.47 25.22 27.96
C LYS A 159 20.91 24.42 26.73
N ASP A 160 20.29 23.24 26.54
CA ASP A 160 20.60 22.39 25.41
C ASP A 160 20.10 22.97 24.10
N TYR A 161 18.97 23.69 24.10
CA TYR A 161 18.48 24.43 22.94
C TYR A 161 19.47 25.55 22.52
N GLN A 162 20.00 26.30 23.47
CA GLN A 162 20.98 27.35 23.19
C GLN A 162 22.27 26.76 22.63
N ILE A 163 22.73 25.65 23.15
CA ILE A 163 23.88 24.91 22.60
C ILE A 163 23.61 24.47 21.17
N PHE A 164 22.41 24.02 20.91
CA PHE A 164 21.99 23.49 19.62
C PHE A 164 21.90 24.64 18.56
N ILE A 165 21.32 25.76 18.92
CA ILE A 165 21.28 26.95 18.05
C ILE A 165 22.69 27.49 17.83
N GLY A 166 23.54 27.58 18.88
CA GLY A 166 24.93 27.95 18.75
C GLY A 166 25.72 27.07 17.79
N TRP A 167 25.44 25.76 17.80
CA TRP A 167 26.02 24.83 16.85
C TRP A 167 25.55 25.06 15.40
N LEU A 168 24.26 25.36 15.19
CA LEU A 168 23.76 25.73 13.86
C LEU A 168 24.35 27.05 13.37
N GLU A 169 24.47 28.03 14.26
CA GLU A 169 25.09 29.30 13.97
C GLU A 169 26.58 29.10 13.63
N GLU A 170 27.28 28.22 14.29
CA GLU A 170 28.66 27.85 14.01
C GLU A 170 28.83 27.29 12.60
N ILE A 171 27.90 26.42 12.16
CA ILE A 171 27.87 25.92 10.79
C ILE A 171 27.61 27.05 9.79
N VAL A 172 26.71 27.97 10.11
CA VAL A 172 26.39 29.13 9.28
C VAL A 172 27.54 30.15 9.26
N GLU A 173 28.21 30.41 10.41
CA GLU A 173 29.36 31.29 10.50
C GLU A 173 30.58 30.78 9.75
N TYR A 174 30.86 29.50 9.79
CA TYR A 174 31.91 28.91 8.96
C TYR A 174 31.69 29.19 7.48
N LYS A 175 30.42 29.11 7.06
CA LYS A 175 30.00 29.47 5.72
C LYS A 175 30.26 30.95 5.43
N ALA A 176 29.88 31.85 6.36
CA ALA A 176 30.04 33.30 6.22
C ALA A 176 31.50 33.75 6.27
N LYS A 177 32.37 33.08 7.02
CA LYS A 177 33.82 33.32 7.03
C LYS A 177 34.51 32.97 5.72
N TYR A 178 34.04 31.95 5.03
CA TYR A 178 34.59 31.57 3.75
C TYR A 178 34.17 32.49 2.61
N GLU A 179 32.97 33.07 2.72
CA GLU A 179 32.46 34.02 1.73
C GLU A 179 32.13 35.38 2.34
N LYS A 180 33.07 36.31 2.29
CA LYS A 180 32.90 37.64 2.82
C LYS A 180 31.78 38.50 2.22
N SER A 181 30.94 37.96 1.34
CA SER A 181 29.93 38.68 0.58
C SER A 181 28.55 38.01 0.48
N THR A 182 28.28 36.96 1.22
CA THR A 182 27.00 36.23 1.09
C THR A 182 25.96 36.73 2.10
N PRO A 183 24.71 37.01 1.67
CA PRO A 183 23.64 37.33 2.62
C PRO A 183 23.38 36.10 3.49
N GLN A 184 23.34 36.27 4.79
CA GLN A 184 22.93 35.22 5.73
C GLN A 184 21.53 34.77 5.36
N ILE A 185 21.34 33.45 5.17
CA ILE A 185 20.01 32.88 4.95
C ILE A 185 19.34 32.79 6.32
N PRO A 186 18.17 33.42 6.51
CA PRO A 186 17.44 33.32 7.78
C PRO A 186 17.14 31.88 8.12
N LEU A 187 17.21 31.48 9.38
CA LEU A 187 16.94 30.15 9.87
C LEU A 187 15.51 29.71 9.49
N SER A 188 14.56 30.64 9.54
CA SER A 188 13.17 30.42 9.07
C SER A 188 13.08 30.02 7.60
N GLN A 189 13.99 30.50 6.73
CA GLN A 189 14.01 30.08 5.33
C GLN A 189 14.55 28.65 5.18
N VAL A 190 15.55 28.31 5.95
CA VAL A 190 16.10 26.95 5.99
C VAL A 190 15.03 25.97 6.45
N TRP A 191 14.31 26.28 7.51
CA TRP A 191 13.19 25.44 7.99
C TRP A 191 12.11 25.21 6.96
N LYS A 192 11.74 26.22 6.18
CA LYS A 192 10.77 26.06 5.08
C LYS A 192 11.25 25.09 4.01
N ASP A 193 12.53 25.17 3.66
CA ASP A 193 13.10 24.32 2.63
C ASP A 193 13.18 22.86 3.11
N ILE A 194 13.51 22.67 4.39
CA ILE A 194 13.52 21.33 5.02
C ILE A 194 12.12 20.74 5.11
N ASP A 195 11.15 21.50 5.59
CA ASP A 195 9.78 21.04 5.67
C ASP A 195 9.28 20.57 4.30
N PHE A 196 9.55 21.33 3.25
CA PHE A 196 9.20 20.94 1.89
C PHE A 196 9.86 19.62 1.44
N ILE A 197 11.15 19.44 1.78
CA ILE A 197 11.88 18.22 1.41
C ILE A 197 11.34 17.01 2.18
N SER A 198 11.16 17.13 3.48
CA SER A 198 10.80 16.02 4.35
C SER A 198 9.32 15.62 4.29
N THR A 199 8.43 16.57 4.03
CA THR A 199 6.98 16.32 3.98
C THR A 199 6.45 16.16 2.57
N ARG A 200 7.16 16.68 1.58
CA ARG A 200 6.70 16.78 0.18
C ARG A 200 5.38 17.55 0.01
N LEU A 201 5.02 18.31 0.99
CA LEU A 201 3.88 19.22 0.98
C LEU A 201 4.28 20.60 0.44
N PRO A 202 3.33 21.48 0.07
CA PRO A 202 3.63 22.85 -0.29
C PRO A 202 4.44 23.56 0.79
N LYS A 203 5.37 24.40 0.38
CA LYS A 203 6.22 25.18 1.31
C LYS A 203 5.36 25.96 2.31
N ILE A 204 5.73 25.87 3.57
CA ILE A 204 5.08 26.62 4.65
C ILE A 204 5.31 28.13 4.45
N GLU A 205 4.25 28.91 4.58
CA GLU A 205 4.34 30.37 4.61
C GLU A 205 4.99 30.84 5.92
N SER A 206 5.79 31.92 5.86
CA SER A 206 6.51 32.47 7.04
C SER A 206 5.57 32.81 8.19
N LEU A 207 4.34 33.25 7.90
CA LEU A 207 3.35 33.60 8.92
C LEU A 207 2.94 32.40 9.80
N ARG A 208 2.96 31.18 9.25
CA ARG A 208 2.62 29.98 10.03
C ARG A 208 3.59 29.70 11.18
N PHE A 209 4.84 30.10 11.06
CA PHE A 209 5.79 29.94 12.16
C PHE A 209 5.47 30.80 13.40
N THR A 210 4.82 31.93 13.20
CA THR A 210 4.50 32.90 14.26
C THR A 210 3.06 32.81 14.75
N ASP A 211 2.21 32.10 14.04
CA ASP A 211 0.79 31.95 14.34
C ASP A 211 0.58 30.86 15.42
N ILE A 212 -0.04 31.25 16.53
CA ILE A 212 -0.36 30.33 17.62
C ILE A 212 -1.42 29.26 17.24
N GLU A 213 -2.26 29.57 16.25
CA GLU A 213 -3.31 28.66 15.78
C GLU A 213 -2.77 27.63 14.76
N GLN A 214 -1.63 27.93 14.14
CA GLN A 214 -0.99 27.12 13.10
C GLN A 214 0.47 26.78 13.41
N GLY A 215 0.88 26.88 14.66
CA GLY A 215 2.25 26.62 15.10
C GLY A 215 2.76 25.21 14.78
N MET A 216 4.05 25.05 14.93
CA MET A 216 4.75 23.82 14.55
C MET A 216 4.64 22.76 15.63
N TRP A 217 4.09 21.60 15.32
CA TRP A 217 3.89 20.49 16.26
C TRP A 217 5.20 19.83 16.68
N GLU A 218 6.18 19.72 15.78
CA GLU A 218 7.45 19.06 16.04
C GLU A 218 8.30 19.79 17.08
N PHE A 219 8.11 21.09 17.25
CA PHE A 219 8.82 21.87 18.26
C PHE A 219 8.17 21.83 19.61
N TYR A 220 6.94 21.31 19.71
CA TYR A 220 6.23 21.27 20.97
C TYR A 220 6.81 20.18 21.89
N THR A 221 7.12 20.58 23.10
CA THR A 221 7.61 19.68 24.16
C THR A 221 6.63 19.70 25.33
N PRO A 222 6.00 18.58 25.70
CA PRO A 222 5.10 18.55 26.85
C PRO A 222 5.90 18.72 28.14
N LYS A 223 5.94 19.95 28.66
CA LYS A 223 6.54 20.26 29.96
C LYS A 223 5.53 20.26 31.07
N THR A 224 4.37 20.83 30.83
CA THR A 224 3.21 20.80 31.67
C THR A 224 2.00 20.61 30.77
N LEU A 225 1.03 19.83 31.21
CA LEU A 225 -0.22 19.54 30.46
C LEU A 225 -1.08 20.78 30.16
N GLN A 226 -0.62 21.99 30.48
CA GLN A 226 -1.38 23.24 30.42
C GLN A 226 -0.93 24.20 29.31
N ASP A 227 0.24 24.01 28.71
CA ASP A 227 0.73 24.94 27.71
C ASP A 227 0.17 24.62 26.33
N SER A 228 -0.63 25.52 25.78
CA SER A 228 -1.18 25.39 24.43
C SER A 228 -0.14 25.64 23.34
N TYR A 229 0.87 26.45 23.62
CA TYR A 229 2.01 26.71 22.73
C TYR A 229 3.26 27.06 23.50
N GLN A 230 4.40 26.93 22.83
CA GLN A 230 5.71 27.35 23.31
C GLN A 230 6.35 28.31 22.31
N LYS A 231 7.08 29.28 22.83
CA LYS A 231 7.77 30.26 22.01
C LYS A 231 9.23 29.87 21.83
N ILE A 232 9.71 29.92 20.60
CA ILE A 232 11.10 29.65 20.23
C ILE A 232 11.64 30.87 19.51
N GLU A 233 12.67 31.47 20.05
CA GLU A 233 13.30 32.65 19.45
C GLU A 233 14.37 32.24 18.44
N SER A 234 14.29 32.82 17.25
CA SER A 234 15.28 32.73 16.17
C SER A 234 15.31 34.07 15.43
N ASP A 235 15.56 34.10 14.12
CA ASP A 235 15.35 35.28 13.28
C ASP A 235 13.88 35.76 13.28
N ILE A 236 12.98 34.83 13.60
CA ILE A 236 11.56 35.07 13.88
C ILE A 236 11.15 34.37 15.18
N SER A 237 10.07 34.82 15.80
CA SER A 237 9.55 34.19 17.02
C SER A 237 8.62 33.05 16.64
N VAL A 238 9.18 31.84 16.58
CA VAL A 238 8.43 30.62 16.20
C VAL A 238 7.49 30.18 17.33
N ARG A 239 6.32 29.69 16.98
CA ARG A 239 5.35 29.09 17.89
C ARG A 239 5.31 27.58 17.70
N ALA A 240 5.66 26.86 18.76
CA ALA A 240 5.46 25.41 18.84
C ALA A 240 4.09 25.15 19.47
N ARG A 241 3.18 24.52 18.72
CA ARG A 241 1.80 24.28 19.14
C ARG A 241 1.62 22.87 19.69
N ASN A 242 0.86 22.74 20.77
CA ASN A 242 0.46 21.41 21.28
C ASN A 242 -0.38 20.67 20.25
N PRO A 243 0.08 19.52 19.73
CA PRO A 243 -0.66 18.78 18.70
C PRO A 243 -2.01 18.23 19.16
N GLU A 244 -2.23 18.02 20.47
CA GLU A 244 -3.52 17.58 20.98
C GLU A 244 -4.67 18.56 20.69
N LEU A 245 -4.35 19.87 20.57
CA LEU A 245 -5.32 20.89 20.24
C LEU A 245 -5.84 20.81 18.81
N ASP A 246 -5.10 20.12 17.94
CA ASP A 246 -5.41 19.97 16.53
C ASP A 246 -5.99 18.60 16.17
N ILE A 247 -6.25 17.77 17.18
CA ILE A 247 -6.97 16.51 16.99
C ILE A 247 -8.40 16.83 16.58
N ARG A 248 -8.78 16.37 15.40
CA ARG A 248 -10.11 16.56 14.83
C ARG A 248 -11.04 15.44 15.30
N ASN A 249 -12.24 15.83 15.74
CA ASN A 249 -13.32 14.87 15.94
C ASN A 249 -13.92 14.49 14.58
N ALA A 250 -13.18 13.69 13.84
CA ALA A 250 -13.47 13.33 12.47
C ALA A 250 -13.03 11.89 12.19
N LYS A 251 -13.53 11.36 11.09
CA LYS A 251 -13.26 10.00 10.62
C LYS A 251 -12.62 10.07 9.25
N VAL A 252 -11.65 9.20 9.00
CA VAL A 252 -11.00 9.05 7.71
C VAL A 252 -11.33 7.68 7.15
N ALA A 253 -11.84 7.64 5.95
CA ALA A 253 -12.07 6.41 5.20
C ALA A 253 -11.03 6.28 4.09
N ILE A 254 -10.43 5.11 3.97
CA ILE A 254 -9.41 4.80 2.96
C ILE A 254 -9.84 3.57 2.18
N ASP A 255 -10.16 3.77 0.91
CA ASP A 255 -10.27 2.68 -0.06
C ASP A 255 -8.90 2.46 -0.71
N PHE A 256 -8.15 1.48 -0.22
CA PHE A 256 -6.86 1.08 -0.76
C PHE A 256 -7.04 0.18 -1.97
N GLY A 257 -7.18 0.76 -3.15
CA GLY A 257 -7.39 0.02 -4.39
C GLY A 257 -6.11 -0.40 -5.10
N THR A 258 -6.22 -1.32 -6.06
CA THR A 258 -5.10 -1.83 -6.86
C THR A 258 -4.46 -0.75 -7.74
N SER A 259 -5.28 0.06 -8.40
CA SER A 259 -4.81 1.12 -9.30
C SER A 259 -4.81 2.50 -8.65
N SER A 260 -5.74 2.75 -7.74
CA SER A 260 -5.86 4.03 -7.04
C SER A 260 -6.43 3.87 -5.64
N THR A 261 -6.02 4.75 -4.77
CA THR A 261 -6.49 4.87 -3.39
C THR A 261 -7.37 6.10 -3.27
N VAL A 262 -8.54 5.95 -2.64
CA VAL A 262 -9.41 7.08 -2.32
C VAL A 262 -9.37 7.35 -0.82
N VAL A 263 -9.21 8.62 -0.47
CA VAL A 263 -9.24 9.08 0.92
C VAL A 263 -10.40 10.06 1.07
N ALA A 264 -11.32 9.74 1.95
CA ALA A 264 -12.46 10.59 2.32
C ALA A 264 -12.42 10.92 3.80
N ILE A 265 -12.81 12.15 4.14
CA ILE A 265 -12.85 12.64 5.52
C ILE A 265 -14.24 13.16 5.82
N ARG A 266 -14.80 12.81 6.98
CA ARG A 266 -16.01 13.39 7.52
C ARG A 266 -15.70 14.26 8.73
N THR A 267 -15.91 15.56 8.58
CA THR A 267 -15.73 16.53 9.65
C THR A 267 -17.04 17.30 9.84
N ASN A 268 -17.60 17.27 11.04
CA ASN A 268 -18.86 17.96 11.36
C ASN A 268 -20.01 17.64 10.39
N GLY A 269 -20.12 16.37 9.96
CA GLY A 269 -21.16 15.88 9.06
C GLY A 269 -20.98 16.26 7.58
N ARG A 270 -19.82 16.80 7.20
CA ARG A 270 -19.46 17.10 5.80
C ARG A 270 -18.40 16.15 5.33
N ASP A 271 -18.60 15.62 4.13
CA ASP A 271 -17.66 14.71 3.47
C ASP A 271 -16.77 15.49 2.51
N GLU A 272 -15.48 15.20 2.56
CA GLU A 272 -14.48 15.75 1.67
C GLU A 272 -13.60 14.62 1.13
N LEU A 273 -13.17 14.75 -0.13
CA LEU A 273 -12.21 13.85 -0.76
C LEU A 273 -10.85 14.52 -0.83
N LEU A 274 -9.79 13.76 -0.63
CA LEU A 274 -8.43 14.29 -0.65
C LEU A 274 -7.68 13.94 -1.95
N ARG A 275 -6.93 14.92 -2.45
CA ARG A 275 -5.95 14.75 -3.52
C ARG A 275 -4.57 14.58 -2.89
N ILE A 276 -3.84 13.53 -3.25
CA ILE A 276 -2.61 13.13 -2.59
C ILE A 276 -1.45 13.06 -3.59
N GLY A 277 -0.29 13.58 -3.20
CA GLY A 277 0.92 13.54 -4.02
C GLY A 277 0.85 14.45 -5.25
N LEU A 278 0.20 15.60 -5.12
CA LEU A 278 0.19 16.64 -6.16
C LEU A 278 1.39 17.57 -6.02
N GLN A 279 1.87 18.09 -7.14
CA GLN A 279 2.88 19.14 -7.14
C GLN A 279 2.26 20.49 -6.73
N GLU A 280 3.09 21.43 -6.25
CA GLU A 280 2.63 22.74 -5.80
C GLU A 280 1.75 23.48 -6.84
N LYS A 281 2.08 23.35 -8.13
CA LYS A 281 1.27 23.93 -9.24
C LYS A 281 -0.15 23.40 -9.29
N ASP A 282 -0.36 22.14 -8.92
CA ASP A 282 -1.64 21.45 -9.03
C ASP A 282 -2.56 21.76 -7.84
N PHE A 283 -2.00 22.15 -6.69
CA PHE A 283 -2.79 22.61 -5.55
C PHE A 283 -3.54 23.91 -5.85
N LYS A 284 -3.04 24.73 -6.77
CA LYS A 284 -3.67 25.98 -7.22
C LYS A 284 -4.68 25.81 -8.35
N LYS A 285 -4.91 24.58 -8.79
CA LYS A 285 -5.87 24.28 -9.84
C LYS A 285 -7.29 24.52 -9.31
N HIS A 286 -8.01 25.45 -9.93
CA HIS A 286 -9.37 25.80 -9.52
C HIS A 286 -10.43 24.84 -10.05
N THR A 287 -10.16 24.18 -11.18
CA THR A 287 -11.08 23.22 -11.78
C THR A 287 -10.66 21.81 -11.40
N LEU A 288 -11.50 21.11 -10.65
CA LEU A 288 -11.30 19.72 -10.26
C LEU A 288 -11.87 18.79 -11.32
N SER A 289 -11.23 17.64 -11.52
CA SER A 289 -11.74 16.54 -12.32
C SER A 289 -11.99 15.33 -11.45
N ASP A 290 -12.86 14.42 -11.88
CA ASP A 290 -13.20 13.17 -11.18
C ASP A 290 -11.93 12.39 -10.77
N ASN A 291 -10.93 12.36 -11.66
CA ASN A 291 -9.69 11.63 -11.44
C ASN A 291 -8.75 12.28 -10.43
N ASP A 292 -8.99 13.51 -10.01
CA ASP A 292 -8.13 14.21 -9.05
C ASP A 292 -8.18 13.56 -7.65
N PHE A 293 -9.28 12.89 -7.32
CA PHE A 293 -9.45 12.17 -6.06
C PHE A 293 -9.13 10.67 -6.14
N GLU A 294 -8.85 10.17 -7.32
CA GLU A 294 -8.37 8.82 -7.55
C GLU A 294 -6.83 8.82 -7.42
N ASN A 295 -6.33 8.79 -6.20
CA ASN A 295 -4.91 8.89 -5.93
C ASN A 295 -4.20 7.60 -6.37
N PRO A 296 -3.28 7.63 -7.35
CA PRO A 296 -2.62 6.42 -7.85
C PRO A 296 -1.91 5.63 -6.74
N THR A 297 -2.14 4.31 -6.71
CA THR A 297 -1.48 3.40 -5.75
C THR A 297 -0.15 2.93 -6.33
N ILE A 298 0.80 3.84 -6.48
CA ILE A 298 2.11 3.57 -7.08
C ILE A 298 3.23 4.31 -6.34
N LEU A 299 4.41 3.70 -6.37
CA LEU A 299 5.68 4.26 -5.93
C LEU A 299 6.65 4.30 -7.11
N GLU A 300 7.44 5.35 -7.23
CA GLU A 300 8.56 5.44 -8.15
C GLU A 300 9.84 5.64 -7.35
N PHE A 301 10.82 4.76 -7.54
CA PHE A 301 12.10 4.84 -6.83
C PHE A 301 13.12 5.55 -7.71
N LEU A 302 13.63 6.68 -7.22
CA LEU A 302 14.66 7.47 -7.90
C LEU A 302 16.05 7.10 -7.39
N ASP A 303 16.17 6.86 -6.08
CA ASP A 303 17.39 6.37 -5.43
C ASP A 303 17.03 5.44 -4.26
N ILE A 304 16.94 4.14 -4.56
CA ILE A 304 16.55 3.14 -3.55
C ILE A 304 17.61 2.98 -2.45
N LEU A 305 18.89 3.14 -2.78
CA LEU A 305 19.95 2.96 -1.79
C LEU A 305 19.95 4.08 -0.76
N GLU A 306 19.76 5.32 -1.21
CA GLU A 306 19.65 6.48 -0.33
C GLU A 306 18.38 6.38 0.53
N LEU A 307 17.27 5.96 -0.05
CA LEU A 307 16.02 5.71 0.68
C LEU A 307 16.20 4.64 1.77
N LEU A 308 16.83 3.51 1.46
CA LEU A 308 17.08 2.44 2.43
C LEU A 308 18.00 2.91 3.56
N GLN A 309 19.04 3.66 3.24
CA GLN A 309 19.93 4.24 4.24
C GLN A 309 19.18 5.20 5.16
N ALA A 310 18.32 6.05 4.61
CA ALA A 310 17.49 6.93 5.40
C ALA A 310 16.48 6.15 6.25
N TRP A 311 15.87 5.09 5.69
CA TRP A 311 14.93 4.24 6.41
C TRP A 311 15.56 3.57 7.64
N GLU A 312 16.81 3.18 7.55
CA GLU A 312 17.57 2.61 8.65
C GLU A 312 18.02 3.64 9.70
N SER A 313 17.93 4.94 9.40
CA SER A 313 18.50 5.98 10.26
C SER A 313 17.79 6.13 11.59
N GLU A 314 16.46 6.09 11.59
CA GLU A 314 15.63 6.36 12.77
C GLU A 314 14.48 5.37 12.91
N PRO A 315 14.15 4.93 14.12
CA PRO A 315 13.11 3.93 14.33
C PRO A 315 11.70 4.44 14.03
N TYR A 316 11.38 5.68 14.40
CA TYR A 316 10.01 6.19 14.30
C TYR A 316 9.73 6.97 13.03
N ARG A 317 10.50 8.04 12.77
CA ARG A 317 10.36 8.87 11.58
C ARG A 317 11.70 8.95 10.86
N PRO A 318 12.00 7.98 9.99
CA PRO A 318 13.21 8.03 9.18
C PRO A 318 13.29 9.34 8.40
N LEU A 319 14.48 9.89 8.31
CA LEU A 319 14.72 11.14 7.57
C LEU A 319 14.79 10.84 6.07
N VAL A 320 13.66 10.48 5.51
CA VAL A 320 13.51 10.23 4.08
C VAL A 320 13.49 11.56 3.34
N ASP A 321 14.38 11.70 2.37
CA ASP A 321 14.19 12.68 1.31
C ASP A 321 13.17 12.15 0.32
N TRP A 322 11.99 12.76 0.31
CA TRP A 322 10.94 12.40 -0.63
C TRP A 322 11.29 12.69 -2.11
N ALA A 323 12.49 13.27 -2.38
CA ALA A 323 13.04 13.30 -3.71
C ALA A 323 13.66 11.96 -4.16
N THR A 324 13.88 11.02 -3.23
CA THR A 324 14.37 9.65 -3.54
C THR A 324 13.25 8.69 -3.93
N VAL A 325 12.02 9.02 -3.58
CA VAL A 325 10.82 8.25 -3.90
C VAL A 325 9.64 9.18 -4.19
N HIS A 326 8.96 8.96 -5.30
CA HIS A 326 7.71 9.63 -5.63
C HIS A 326 6.53 8.73 -5.33
N CYS A 327 5.43 9.30 -4.89
CA CYS A 327 4.21 8.57 -4.56
C CYS A 327 3.02 9.16 -5.29
N SER A 328 2.05 8.29 -5.59
CA SER A 328 0.73 8.68 -6.05
C SER A 328 0.74 9.54 -7.33
N HIS A 329 0.07 10.68 -7.38
CA HIS A 329 -0.04 11.54 -8.58
C HIS A 329 1.33 11.99 -9.11
N GLU A 330 2.30 12.25 -8.26
CA GLU A 330 3.64 12.66 -8.69
C GLU A 330 4.33 11.55 -9.49
N ALA A 331 4.28 10.32 -9.01
CA ALA A 331 4.81 9.16 -9.70
C ALA A 331 4.08 8.89 -11.02
N ARG A 332 2.74 9.00 -11.03
CA ARG A 332 1.91 8.79 -12.22
C ARG A 332 2.16 9.83 -13.30
N THR A 333 2.35 11.09 -12.93
CA THR A 333 2.65 12.16 -13.90
C THR A 333 3.93 11.86 -14.65
N ARG A 334 4.99 11.47 -13.95
CA ARG A 334 6.25 11.06 -14.58
C ARG A 334 6.10 9.84 -15.46
N PHE A 335 5.34 8.85 -15.02
CA PHE A 335 5.07 7.64 -15.80
C PHE A 335 4.33 7.96 -17.10
N ARG A 336 3.29 8.80 -17.05
CA ARG A 336 2.53 9.20 -18.25
C ARG A 336 3.36 10.01 -19.25
N GLU A 337 4.22 10.90 -18.75
CA GLU A 337 5.10 11.69 -19.60
C GLU A 337 6.20 10.85 -20.26
N ASN A 338 6.54 9.70 -19.71
CA ASN A 338 7.66 8.85 -20.12
C ASN A 338 7.29 7.36 -20.20
N ASP A 339 6.06 7.04 -20.54
CA ASP A 339 5.51 5.69 -20.56
C ASP A 339 6.20 4.72 -21.53
N SER A 340 7.01 5.25 -22.42
CA SER A 340 7.82 4.51 -23.37
C SER A 340 9.28 4.33 -22.95
N ASP A 341 9.70 4.91 -21.81
CA ASP A 341 11.07 4.77 -21.31
C ASP A 341 11.17 3.57 -20.34
N PRO A 342 11.86 2.49 -20.73
CA PRO A 342 12.05 1.31 -19.87
C PRO A 342 12.69 1.63 -18.52
N LYS A 343 13.50 2.68 -18.45
CA LYS A 343 14.16 3.10 -17.21
C LYS A 343 13.15 3.66 -16.19
N ILE A 344 12.19 4.45 -16.67
CA ILE A 344 11.12 4.98 -15.82
C ILE A 344 10.20 3.84 -15.37
N VAL A 345 9.76 3.00 -16.31
CA VAL A 345 8.87 1.87 -16.01
C VAL A 345 9.53 0.89 -15.03
N GLY A 346 10.82 0.63 -15.19
CA GLY A 346 11.58 -0.27 -14.29
C GLY A 346 11.72 0.24 -12.85
N SER A 347 11.57 1.55 -12.63
CA SER A 347 11.64 2.16 -11.29
C SER A 347 10.29 2.23 -10.58
N ILE A 348 9.20 1.83 -11.24
CA ILE A 348 7.86 1.91 -10.68
C ILE A 348 7.43 0.61 -10.02
N PHE A 349 6.95 0.72 -8.80
CA PHE A 349 6.24 -0.33 -8.09
C PHE A 349 4.74 0.00 -8.08
N ALA A 350 4.01 -0.61 -8.97
CA ALA A 350 2.54 -0.58 -9.03
C ALA A 350 1.95 -1.84 -8.39
N ARG A 351 0.64 -1.86 -8.22
CA ARG A 351 -0.12 -3.03 -7.72
C ARG A 351 0.30 -3.49 -6.32
N LEU A 352 0.57 -2.55 -5.42
CA LEU A 352 0.95 -2.84 -4.03
C LEU A 352 -0.03 -3.80 -3.33
N LYS A 353 -1.32 -3.60 -3.54
CA LYS A 353 -2.39 -4.44 -2.98
C LYS A 353 -2.34 -5.89 -3.49
N GLN A 354 -2.11 -6.09 -4.79
CA GLN A 354 -1.99 -7.42 -5.39
C GLN A 354 -0.68 -8.11 -4.96
N TRP A 355 0.41 -7.34 -4.83
CA TRP A 355 1.65 -7.88 -4.32
C TRP A 355 1.49 -8.45 -2.90
N ALA A 356 0.74 -7.79 -2.03
CA ALA A 356 0.45 -8.26 -0.69
C ALA A 356 -0.37 -9.57 -0.65
N LEU A 357 -1.17 -9.84 -1.70
CA LEU A 357 -1.99 -11.05 -1.83
C LEU A 357 -1.19 -12.27 -2.32
N ARG A 358 -0.03 -12.06 -2.97
CA ARG A 358 0.74 -13.16 -3.59
C ARG A 358 1.50 -13.98 -2.56
N ASP A 359 1.67 -15.27 -2.85
CA ASP A 359 2.52 -16.18 -2.08
C ASP A 359 3.97 -15.70 -2.04
N ALA A 360 4.69 -16.04 -0.97
CA ALA A 360 6.07 -15.68 -0.74
C ALA A 360 7.02 -16.01 -1.92
N GLN A 361 6.75 -17.09 -2.67
CA GLN A 361 7.55 -17.46 -3.84
C GLN A 361 7.28 -16.60 -5.07
N GLU A 362 6.09 -16.01 -5.18
CA GLU A 362 5.66 -15.20 -6.33
C GLU A 362 5.70 -13.69 -6.05
N ALA A 363 5.78 -13.30 -4.78
CA ALA A 363 5.70 -11.90 -4.35
C ALA A 363 7.02 -11.12 -4.46
N ARG A 364 8.10 -11.72 -4.95
CA ARG A 364 9.38 -11.03 -5.12
C ARG A 364 9.32 -10.11 -6.32
N ILE A 365 9.35 -8.82 -6.07
CA ILE A 365 9.37 -7.78 -7.10
C ILE A 365 10.75 -7.14 -7.11
N ARG A 366 11.35 -7.09 -8.30
CA ARG A 366 12.58 -6.34 -8.55
C ARG A 366 12.26 -5.02 -9.20
N ILE A 367 12.92 -3.99 -8.75
CA ILE A 367 12.92 -2.68 -9.38
C ILE A 367 14.35 -2.30 -9.76
N THR A 368 14.45 -1.44 -10.76
CA THR A 368 15.70 -0.75 -11.09
C THR A 368 15.44 0.74 -10.96
N ASP A 369 16.10 1.40 -10.03
CA ASP A 369 15.87 2.83 -9.78
C ASP A 369 16.44 3.72 -10.90
N GLN A 370 16.24 5.02 -10.79
CA GLN A 370 16.73 5.98 -11.80
C GLN A 370 18.27 6.08 -11.83
N LYS A 371 18.96 5.63 -10.79
CA LYS A 371 20.42 5.54 -10.71
C LYS A 371 20.96 4.17 -11.18
N SER A 372 20.09 3.28 -11.63
CA SER A 372 20.41 1.93 -12.12
C SER A 372 20.82 0.95 -10.99
N HIS A 373 20.37 1.20 -9.76
CA HIS A 373 20.50 0.21 -8.70
C HIS A 373 19.34 -0.77 -8.78
N GLU A 374 19.65 -2.05 -8.69
CA GLU A 374 18.64 -3.12 -8.62
C GLU A 374 18.32 -3.44 -7.16
N TYR A 375 17.04 -3.59 -6.86
CA TYR A 375 16.56 -3.99 -5.54
C TYR A 375 15.40 -4.97 -5.66
N GLU A 376 15.44 -6.03 -4.85
CA GLU A 376 14.38 -7.03 -4.76
C GLU A 376 13.63 -6.86 -3.44
N PHE A 377 12.33 -6.51 -3.53
CA PHE A 377 11.47 -6.47 -2.36
C PHE A 377 11.16 -7.88 -1.88
N LYS A 378 11.31 -8.09 -0.58
CA LYS A 378 10.89 -9.32 0.07
C LYS A 378 9.35 -9.38 0.14
N PRO A 379 8.78 -10.60 0.24
CA PRO A 379 7.33 -10.74 0.51
C PRO A 379 6.88 -9.99 1.77
N LEU A 380 5.65 -9.50 1.77
CA LEU A 380 5.10 -8.74 2.91
C LEU A 380 5.17 -9.52 4.23
N GLU A 381 5.05 -10.84 4.18
CA GLU A 381 5.19 -11.72 5.34
C GLU A 381 6.55 -11.62 6.04
N GLU A 382 7.62 -11.44 5.27
CA GLU A 382 8.96 -11.27 5.80
C GLU A 382 9.23 -9.84 6.30
N LEU A 383 8.47 -8.85 5.76
CA LEU A 383 8.62 -7.43 6.09
C LEU A 383 7.78 -7.01 7.31
N ASN A 384 6.76 -7.77 7.63
CA ASN A 384 5.81 -7.44 8.69
C ASN A 384 5.89 -8.44 9.86
N PRO A 385 6.95 -8.40 10.69
CA PRO A 385 7.16 -9.37 11.77
C PRO A 385 6.19 -9.22 12.94
N ALA A 386 5.50 -8.08 13.07
CA ALA A 386 4.64 -7.78 14.21
C ALA A 386 3.19 -7.57 13.76
N LYS A 387 2.46 -8.67 13.50
CA LYS A 387 1.04 -8.64 13.17
C LYS A 387 0.25 -7.84 14.22
N GLY A 388 -0.57 -6.90 13.75
CA GLY A 388 -1.52 -6.18 14.60
C GLY A 388 -0.93 -5.22 15.63
N GLN A 389 0.38 -5.09 15.73
CA GLN A 389 1.00 -4.18 16.68
C GLN A 389 1.20 -2.78 16.11
N SER A 390 0.98 -1.78 16.96
CA SER A 390 1.38 -0.41 16.66
C SER A 390 2.90 -0.32 16.56
N LEU A 391 3.39 0.66 15.80
CA LEU A 391 4.81 0.95 15.71
C LEU A 391 5.36 1.29 17.10
N ASN A 392 6.35 0.54 17.55
CA ASN A 392 7.11 0.93 18.73
C ASN A 392 8.15 1.98 18.32
N VAL A 393 8.02 3.19 18.83
CA VAL A 393 8.90 4.31 18.50
C VAL A 393 10.36 4.10 18.90
N GLN A 394 10.63 3.12 19.74
CA GLN A 394 11.98 2.77 20.22
C GLN A 394 12.58 1.58 19.48
N GLU A 395 11.78 0.82 18.76
CA GLU A 395 12.22 -0.33 17.98
C GLU A 395 12.54 0.07 16.55
N HIS A 396 13.60 -0.53 16.03
CA HIS A 396 14.02 -0.30 14.66
C HIS A 396 13.51 -1.41 13.75
N TYR A 397 12.82 -1.00 12.68
CA TYR A 397 12.35 -1.89 11.61
C TYR A 397 13.21 -1.67 10.36
N PRO A 398 14.32 -2.42 10.20
CA PRO A 398 15.32 -2.10 9.18
C PRO A 398 14.87 -2.40 7.75
N GLN A 399 13.80 -3.17 7.59
CA GLN A 399 13.31 -3.55 6.26
C GLN A 399 12.24 -2.57 5.80
N LEU A 400 12.38 -2.08 4.56
CA LEU A 400 11.42 -1.18 3.94
C LEU A 400 10.17 -1.97 3.51
N ASP A 401 9.03 -1.64 4.11
CA ASP A 401 7.72 -2.08 3.67
C ASP A 401 7.13 -1.00 2.73
N PRO A 402 6.94 -1.30 1.43
CA PRO A 402 6.43 -0.31 0.48
C PRO A 402 4.98 0.12 0.76
N ILE A 403 4.15 -0.74 1.38
CA ILE A 403 2.79 -0.35 1.79
C ILE A 403 2.85 0.60 2.99
N GLU A 404 3.72 0.35 3.96
CA GLU A 404 3.94 1.25 5.09
C GLU A 404 4.47 2.62 4.62
N LEU A 405 5.41 2.63 3.66
CA LEU A 405 5.92 3.86 3.07
C LEU A 405 4.80 4.65 2.38
N TYR A 406 3.97 3.98 1.59
CA TYR A 406 2.82 4.59 0.92
C TYR A 406 1.81 5.14 1.94
N ALA A 407 1.48 4.38 2.97
CA ALA A 407 0.58 4.80 4.05
C ALA A 407 1.13 6.00 4.84
N TRP A 408 2.44 6.04 5.08
CA TRP A 408 3.08 7.20 5.70
C TRP A 408 2.93 8.45 4.83
N PHE A 409 3.16 8.33 3.54
CA PHE A 409 2.95 9.43 2.60
C PHE A 409 1.48 9.90 2.58
N LEU A 410 0.50 8.98 2.59
CA LEU A 410 -0.91 9.32 2.77
C LEU A 410 -1.14 10.10 4.08
N GLY A 411 -0.61 9.58 5.17
CA GLY A 411 -0.76 10.18 6.50
C GLY A 411 -0.18 11.60 6.57
N MET A 412 0.95 11.87 5.92
CA MET A 412 1.51 13.22 5.81
C MET A 412 0.55 14.17 5.10
N ASN A 413 -0.04 13.73 3.99
CA ASN A 413 -1.02 14.55 3.26
C ASN A 413 -2.33 14.75 4.06
N ILE A 414 -2.77 13.75 4.81
CA ILE A 414 -3.99 13.81 5.62
C ILE A 414 -3.80 14.76 6.82
N ASN A 415 -2.72 14.57 7.60
CA ASN A 415 -2.54 15.26 8.88
C ASN A 415 -1.85 16.63 8.74
N TRP A 416 -0.91 16.77 7.81
CA TRP A 416 -0.04 17.95 7.77
C TRP A 416 -0.49 19.02 6.79
N ARG A 417 -1.19 18.64 5.72
CA ARG A 417 -1.61 19.58 4.68
C ARG A 417 -2.54 20.65 5.23
N GLU A 418 -3.61 20.25 5.93
CA GLU A 418 -4.63 21.13 6.49
C GLU A 418 -4.43 21.38 8.00
N ARG A 419 -3.32 20.90 8.55
CA ARG A 419 -3.00 21.06 9.98
C ARG A 419 -4.12 20.58 10.90
N GLY A 420 -4.60 19.37 10.65
CA GLY A 420 -5.53 18.66 11.50
C GLY A 420 -5.05 17.24 11.72
N ILE A 421 -5.12 16.76 12.94
CA ILE A 421 -4.70 15.40 13.32
C ILE A 421 -5.93 14.52 13.37
N TYR A 422 -5.85 13.41 12.66
CA TYR A 422 -6.88 12.39 12.61
C TYR A 422 -6.37 11.12 13.28
N LEU A 423 -7.19 10.52 14.15
CA LEU A 423 -6.83 9.32 14.91
C LEU A 423 -7.65 8.09 14.51
N LYS A 424 -8.78 8.26 13.79
CA LYS A 424 -9.68 7.17 13.43
C LYS A 424 -9.71 6.96 11.93
N TYR A 425 -9.15 5.81 11.51
CA TYR A 425 -9.04 5.42 10.11
C TYR A 425 -9.79 4.11 9.87
N TYR A 426 -10.66 4.12 8.89
CA TYR A 426 -11.45 2.97 8.47
C TYR A 426 -11.06 2.56 7.06
N MET A 427 -10.92 1.27 6.85
CA MET A 427 -10.53 0.70 5.56
C MET A 427 -11.52 -0.35 5.07
N THR A 428 -11.45 -0.62 3.78
CA THR A 428 -12.20 -1.69 3.12
C THR A 428 -11.26 -2.68 2.44
N PHE A 429 -11.76 -3.88 2.24
CA PHE A 429 -11.07 -4.91 1.46
C PHE A 429 -12.04 -5.65 0.53
N PRO A 430 -11.52 -6.24 -0.57
CA PRO A 430 -12.29 -7.17 -1.37
C PRO A 430 -12.77 -8.36 -0.54
N VAL A 431 -13.96 -8.85 -0.84
CA VAL A 431 -14.58 -9.98 -0.12
C VAL A 431 -13.70 -11.23 -0.14
N ALA A 432 -12.99 -11.46 -1.24
CA ALA A 432 -12.15 -12.64 -1.45
C ALA A 432 -10.79 -12.62 -0.73
N TYR A 433 -10.47 -11.53 -0.02
CA TYR A 433 -9.15 -11.42 0.64
C TYR A 433 -9.13 -12.25 1.93
N PRO A 434 -8.11 -13.13 2.11
CA PRO A 434 -7.91 -13.84 3.37
C PRO A 434 -7.67 -12.86 4.53
N ASN A 435 -8.19 -13.16 5.70
CA ASN A 435 -8.01 -12.30 6.89
C ASN A 435 -6.53 -12.07 7.22
N GLU A 436 -5.70 -13.08 7.03
CA GLU A 436 -4.27 -12.95 7.24
C GLU A 436 -3.63 -11.86 6.36
N VAL A 437 -4.05 -11.75 5.10
CA VAL A 437 -3.56 -10.70 4.18
C VAL A 437 -4.12 -9.34 4.57
N LYS A 438 -5.40 -9.28 4.95
CA LYS A 438 -6.04 -8.05 5.44
C LYS A 438 -5.29 -7.50 6.66
N GLU A 439 -5.00 -8.35 7.64
CA GLU A 439 -4.26 -7.97 8.85
C GLU A 439 -2.84 -7.48 8.55
N LYS A 440 -2.14 -8.10 7.60
CA LYS A 440 -0.82 -7.64 7.17
C LYS A 440 -0.87 -6.23 6.56
N ILE A 441 -1.84 -5.98 5.68
CA ILE A 441 -2.04 -4.65 5.06
C ILE A 441 -2.44 -3.63 6.13
N LEU A 442 -3.38 -3.97 7.02
CA LEU A 442 -3.78 -3.10 8.14
C LEU A 442 -2.61 -2.74 9.06
N ALA A 443 -1.73 -3.71 9.36
CA ALA A 443 -0.55 -3.47 10.17
C ALA A 443 0.44 -2.51 9.47
N SER A 444 0.65 -2.67 8.15
CA SER A 444 1.47 -1.74 7.35
C SER A 444 0.87 -0.33 7.36
N PHE A 445 -0.45 -0.21 7.15
CA PHE A 445 -1.16 1.08 7.22
C PHE A 445 -1.09 1.69 8.62
N ARG A 446 -1.29 0.89 9.68
CA ARG A 446 -1.21 1.36 11.06
C ARG A 446 0.16 1.97 11.36
N ARG A 447 1.25 1.29 10.99
CA ARG A 447 2.61 1.82 11.16
C ARG A 447 2.85 3.08 10.32
N GLY A 448 2.46 3.06 9.04
CA GLY A 448 2.66 4.19 8.14
C GLY A 448 1.88 5.44 8.58
N LEU A 449 0.61 5.30 8.91
CA LEU A 449 -0.22 6.41 9.41
C LEU A 449 0.28 6.93 10.75
N GLN A 450 0.71 6.04 11.65
CA GLN A 450 1.31 6.45 12.92
C GLN A 450 2.56 7.30 12.72
N ARG A 451 3.43 6.96 11.74
CA ARG A 451 4.62 7.76 11.41
C ARG A 451 4.31 9.20 11.00
N SER A 452 3.12 9.47 10.51
CA SER A 452 2.67 10.83 10.18
C SER A 452 2.30 11.67 11.40
N LEU A 453 2.09 11.06 12.56
CA LEU A 453 1.73 11.77 13.79
C LEU A 453 2.97 12.39 14.46
N PRO A 454 2.85 13.57 15.06
CA PRO A 454 3.94 14.15 15.87
C PRO A 454 4.34 13.20 17.02
N GLU A 455 5.63 13.05 17.27
CA GLU A 455 6.14 12.12 18.30
C GLU A 455 5.59 12.43 19.69
N SER A 456 5.40 13.70 20.03
CA SER A 456 4.83 14.13 21.30
C SER A 456 3.43 13.58 21.55
N LEU A 457 2.65 13.37 20.47
CA LEU A 457 1.31 12.80 20.56
C LEU A 457 1.32 11.32 20.89
N ILE A 458 2.33 10.58 20.44
CA ILE A 458 2.46 9.13 20.71
C ILE A 458 2.54 8.84 22.23
N TYR A 459 3.10 9.77 22.98
CA TYR A 459 3.20 9.66 24.45
C TYR A 459 2.01 10.27 25.19
N SER A 460 1.04 10.81 24.48
CA SER A 460 -0.20 11.37 25.02
C SER A 460 -1.23 10.28 25.30
N GLU A 461 -2.09 10.48 26.29
CA GLU A 461 -3.24 9.60 26.54
C GLU A 461 -4.21 9.58 25.36
N ARG A 462 -4.26 10.66 24.57
CA ARG A 462 -5.09 10.79 23.37
C ARG A 462 -4.67 9.80 22.26
N PHE A 463 -3.43 9.32 22.28
CA PHE A 463 -2.99 8.31 21.33
C PHE A 463 -3.73 6.96 21.48
N ASN A 464 -4.34 6.69 22.63
CA ASN A 464 -5.19 5.51 22.80
C ASN A 464 -6.43 5.51 21.88
N GLU A 465 -6.79 6.68 21.32
CA GLU A 465 -7.86 6.81 20.32
C GLU A 465 -7.41 6.43 18.91
N PHE A 466 -6.08 6.23 18.70
CA PHE A 466 -5.55 5.88 17.37
C PHE A 466 -6.00 4.50 16.95
N LEU A 467 -6.69 4.45 15.82
CA LEU A 467 -7.35 3.26 15.31
C LEU A 467 -7.20 3.17 13.79
N VAL A 468 -6.76 2.02 13.30
CA VAL A 468 -6.80 1.66 11.88
C VAL A 468 -7.39 0.26 11.78
N GLN A 469 -8.58 0.16 11.22
CA GLN A 469 -9.32 -1.10 11.16
C GLN A 469 -10.14 -1.25 9.87
N GLU A 470 -10.41 -2.50 9.50
CA GLU A 470 -11.46 -2.82 8.52
C GLU A 470 -12.83 -2.50 9.13
N LEU A 471 -13.73 -1.96 8.34
CA LEU A 471 -15.09 -1.71 8.77
C LEU A 471 -16.10 -2.53 7.95
N GLU A 472 -16.00 -2.43 6.59
CA GLU A 472 -16.88 -3.14 5.67
C GLU A 472 -16.13 -3.61 4.42
N SER A 473 -16.74 -4.51 3.66
CA SER A 473 -16.25 -4.90 2.34
C SER A 473 -16.41 -3.78 1.32
N GLU A 474 -15.59 -3.80 0.27
CA GLU A 474 -15.64 -2.78 -0.80
C GLU A 474 -17.05 -2.66 -1.42
N PRO A 475 -17.70 -3.75 -1.87
CA PRO A 475 -19.02 -3.61 -2.49
C PRO A 475 -20.12 -3.20 -1.50
N ALA A 476 -20.08 -3.64 -0.24
CA ALA A 476 -21.06 -3.22 0.77
C ALA A 476 -20.91 -1.73 1.10
N ALA A 477 -19.67 -1.23 1.23
CA ALA A 477 -19.41 0.19 1.39
C ALA A 477 -19.89 1.00 0.18
N PHE A 478 -19.66 0.50 -1.04
CA PHE A 478 -20.17 1.15 -2.25
C PHE A 478 -21.70 1.22 -2.25
N ALA A 479 -22.39 0.13 -1.92
CA ALA A 479 -23.84 0.11 -1.85
C ALA A 479 -24.38 1.21 -0.93
N ALA A 480 -23.76 1.41 0.24
CA ALA A 480 -24.16 2.44 1.20
C ALA A 480 -24.16 3.86 0.63
N SER A 481 -23.22 4.18 -0.26
CA SER A 481 -23.18 5.48 -0.94
C SER A 481 -24.05 5.53 -2.19
N ALA A 482 -24.07 4.47 -2.99
CA ALA A 482 -24.75 4.40 -4.27
C ALA A 482 -26.27 4.41 -4.11
N LEU A 483 -26.83 3.63 -3.19
CA LEU A 483 -28.26 3.61 -2.92
C LEU A 483 -28.81 5.02 -2.62
N ASN A 484 -28.09 5.77 -1.80
CA ASN A 484 -28.47 7.16 -1.50
C ASN A 484 -28.28 8.10 -2.70
N ALA A 485 -27.14 8.00 -3.42
CA ALA A 485 -26.87 8.86 -4.56
C ALA A 485 -27.88 8.66 -5.71
N LEU A 486 -28.32 7.41 -5.91
CA LEU A 486 -29.31 7.02 -6.91
C LEU A 486 -30.75 7.25 -6.41
N LYS A 487 -30.94 7.70 -5.15
CA LYS A 487 -32.26 7.93 -4.53
C LYS A 487 -33.14 6.67 -4.52
N ILE A 488 -32.51 5.51 -4.34
CA ILE A 488 -33.24 4.27 -4.10
C ILE A 488 -33.76 4.31 -2.67
N GLU A 489 -35.07 4.16 -2.52
CA GLU A 489 -35.71 4.28 -1.21
C GLU A 489 -35.77 2.94 -0.49
N PRO A 490 -35.49 2.88 0.83
CA PRO A 490 -35.68 1.66 1.59
C PRO A 490 -37.19 1.34 1.71
N THR A 491 -37.56 0.09 1.62
CA THR A 491 -38.94 -0.36 1.76
C THR A 491 -39.08 -1.32 2.95
N ASN A 492 -40.29 -1.53 3.44
CA ASN A 492 -40.54 -2.50 4.54
C ASN A 492 -40.14 -3.94 4.17
N ASN A 493 -40.29 -4.29 2.90
CA ASN A 493 -39.92 -5.64 2.41
C ASN A 493 -38.48 -5.71 1.88
N GLY A 494 -37.79 -4.60 1.84
CA GLY A 494 -36.46 -4.47 1.28
C GLY A 494 -36.44 -4.23 -0.23
N SER A 495 -35.75 -3.20 -0.70
CA SER A 495 -35.43 -2.99 -2.11
C SER A 495 -34.19 -3.80 -2.44
N ALA A 496 -34.32 -4.79 -3.34
CA ALA A 496 -33.22 -5.69 -3.70
C ALA A 496 -32.17 -4.98 -4.53
N TYR A 497 -30.92 -5.20 -4.22
CA TYR A 497 -29.79 -4.66 -4.97
C TYR A 497 -28.70 -5.70 -5.22
N ALA A 498 -27.91 -5.45 -6.22
CA ALA A 498 -26.68 -6.21 -6.50
C ALA A 498 -25.57 -5.27 -6.95
N VAL A 499 -24.38 -5.41 -6.39
CA VAL A 499 -23.19 -4.64 -6.74
C VAL A 499 -22.27 -5.46 -7.61
N PHE A 500 -21.93 -4.93 -8.78
CA PHE A 500 -20.87 -5.41 -9.65
C PHE A 500 -19.68 -4.47 -9.54
N ASP A 501 -18.76 -4.78 -8.61
CA ASP A 501 -17.56 -3.98 -8.40
C ASP A 501 -16.42 -4.48 -9.28
N PHE A 502 -16.27 -3.89 -10.45
CA PHE A 502 -15.23 -4.21 -11.40
C PHE A 502 -14.02 -3.29 -11.20
N GLY A 503 -13.11 -3.71 -10.31
CA GLY A 503 -11.90 -3.01 -9.97
C GLY A 503 -10.75 -3.21 -10.95
N GLY A 504 -9.57 -2.72 -10.57
CA GLY A 504 -8.34 -2.90 -11.35
C GLY A 504 -7.76 -4.30 -11.23
N GLY A 505 -7.86 -4.93 -10.08
CA GLY A 505 -7.28 -6.25 -9.78
C GLY A 505 -8.26 -7.40 -9.77
N THR A 506 -9.43 -7.17 -9.18
CA THR A 506 -10.49 -8.16 -8.96
C THR A 506 -11.83 -7.60 -9.39
N THR A 507 -12.81 -8.48 -9.53
CA THR A 507 -14.22 -8.11 -9.55
C THR A 507 -14.89 -8.75 -8.35
N ASP A 508 -15.58 -7.96 -7.56
CA ASP A 508 -16.30 -8.40 -6.37
C ASP A 508 -17.80 -8.20 -6.57
N PHE A 509 -18.58 -9.12 -6.02
CA PHE A 509 -20.03 -9.12 -6.11
C PHE A 509 -20.62 -9.05 -4.71
N ASP A 510 -21.68 -8.27 -4.55
CA ASP A 510 -22.46 -8.21 -3.32
C ASP A 510 -23.95 -8.20 -3.63
N TYR A 511 -24.74 -8.84 -2.81
CA TYR A 511 -26.17 -9.01 -2.99
C TYR A 511 -26.90 -8.75 -1.67
N GLY A 512 -27.92 -7.93 -1.71
CA GLY A 512 -28.61 -7.57 -0.48
C GLY A 512 -29.96 -6.91 -0.71
N ILE A 513 -30.51 -6.42 0.40
CA ILE A 513 -31.70 -5.60 0.43
C ILE A 513 -31.47 -4.31 1.23
N TYR A 514 -32.12 -3.26 0.83
CA TYR A 514 -32.17 -1.98 1.51
C TYR A 514 -33.57 -1.77 2.08
N ARG A 515 -33.69 -1.76 3.40
CA ARG A 515 -34.98 -1.77 4.09
C ARG A 515 -35.10 -0.69 5.17
N LEU A 516 -36.31 -0.43 5.56
CA LEU A 516 -36.57 0.35 6.76
C LEU A 516 -36.25 -0.46 8.02
N PRO A 517 -35.81 0.21 9.10
CA PRO A 517 -35.54 -0.46 10.37
C PRO A 517 -36.83 -1.02 11.00
N ASP A 518 -36.68 -2.14 11.72
CA ASP A 518 -37.77 -2.66 12.56
C ASP A 518 -37.95 -1.82 13.87
N ASP A 519 -38.94 -2.17 14.69
CA ASP A 519 -39.23 -1.43 15.92
C ASP A 519 -38.02 -1.40 16.89
N THR A 520 -37.25 -2.49 16.97
CA THR A 520 -36.07 -2.57 17.84
C THR A 520 -34.95 -1.69 17.29
N GLU A 521 -34.73 -1.74 16.00
CA GLU A 521 -33.71 -0.96 15.31
C GLU A 521 -34.03 0.55 15.34
N CYS A 522 -35.31 0.91 15.23
CA CYS A 522 -35.80 2.28 15.45
C CYS A 522 -35.49 2.76 16.87
N ASP A 523 -35.75 1.90 17.88
CA ASP A 523 -35.46 2.21 19.29
C ASP A 523 -33.97 2.38 19.55
N GLU A 524 -33.11 1.68 18.79
CA GLU A 524 -31.66 1.82 18.81
C GLU A 524 -31.17 3.09 18.08
N GLY A 525 -32.05 3.77 17.30
CA GLY A 525 -31.74 5.01 16.61
C GLY A 525 -31.23 4.87 15.19
N TRP A 526 -31.53 3.75 14.53
CA TRP A 526 -31.21 3.52 13.12
C TRP A 526 -32.31 4.13 12.23
N ASP A 527 -31.88 4.79 11.14
CA ASP A 527 -32.78 5.35 10.14
C ASP A 527 -33.01 4.37 8.98
N ASP A 528 -31.97 3.67 8.58
CA ASP A 528 -31.95 2.75 7.43
C ASP A 528 -31.16 1.49 7.74
N VAL A 529 -31.46 0.37 7.06
CA VAL A 529 -30.76 -0.90 7.19
C VAL A 529 -30.39 -1.45 5.83
N ILE A 530 -29.12 -1.77 5.64
CA ILE A 530 -28.62 -2.57 4.53
C ILE A 530 -28.35 -3.96 5.06
N GLU A 531 -29.01 -4.97 4.48
CA GLU A 531 -28.70 -6.37 4.75
C GLU A 531 -28.02 -6.96 3.52
N HIS A 532 -26.78 -7.46 3.66
CA HIS A 532 -26.13 -8.18 2.61
C HIS A 532 -25.90 -9.64 3.02
N PHE A 533 -26.15 -10.56 2.10
CA PHE A 533 -26.22 -11.98 2.39
C PHE A 533 -25.52 -12.86 1.36
N GLY A 534 -25.12 -12.29 0.25
CA GLY A 534 -24.38 -12.99 -0.77
C GLY A 534 -23.17 -12.20 -1.17
N SER A 535 -22.03 -12.85 -1.21
CA SER A 535 -20.82 -12.28 -1.76
C SER A 535 -20.12 -13.30 -2.63
N SER A 536 -19.52 -12.82 -3.71
CA SER A 536 -18.81 -13.65 -4.67
C SER A 536 -17.78 -12.77 -5.37
N GLY A 537 -17.07 -13.30 -6.34
CA GLY A 537 -16.15 -12.52 -7.13
C GLY A 537 -15.33 -13.34 -8.09
N ASP A 538 -14.53 -12.65 -8.88
CA ASP A 538 -13.56 -13.22 -9.80
C ASP A 538 -12.19 -12.57 -9.56
N LYS A 539 -11.26 -13.35 -9.02
CA LYS A 539 -9.91 -12.89 -8.65
C LYS A 539 -9.07 -12.41 -9.85
N PHE A 540 -9.42 -12.86 -11.05
CA PHE A 540 -8.66 -12.61 -12.27
C PHE A 540 -9.40 -11.72 -13.26
N LEU A 541 -10.62 -11.34 -12.98
CA LEU A 541 -11.37 -10.37 -13.76
C LEU A 541 -11.17 -8.97 -13.15
N GLY A 542 -10.07 -8.35 -13.46
CA GLY A 542 -9.78 -6.96 -13.10
C GLY A 542 -9.18 -6.23 -14.29
N GLY A 543 -9.35 -4.91 -14.39
CA GLY A 543 -8.88 -4.13 -15.54
C GLY A 543 -7.39 -4.31 -15.82
N GLU A 544 -6.55 -4.32 -14.78
CA GLU A 544 -5.10 -4.56 -14.91
C GLU A 544 -4.77 -6.02 -15.29
N ASN A 545 -5.54 -6.99 -14.79
CA ASN A 545 -5.37 -8.39 -15.16
C ASN A 545 -5.76 -8.61 -16.62
N LEU A 546 -6.83 -7.96 -17.08
CA LEU A 546 -7.21 -8.00 -18.50
C LEU A 546 -6.11 -7.39 -19.37
N LEU A 547 -5.54 -6.25 -19.01
CA LEU A 547 -4.42 -5.63 -19.73
C LEU A 547 -3.19 -6.53 -19.77
N GLU A 548 -2.86 -7.22 -18.67
CA GLU A 548 -1.75 -8.17 -18.64
C GLU A 548 -2.00 -9.35 -19.59
N ASN A 549 -3.22 -9.87 -19.62
CA ASN A 549 -3.62 -10.91 -20.57
C ASN A 549 -3.57 -10.40 -22.03
N LEU A 550 -4.03 -9.19 -22.30
CA LEU A 550 -3.90 -8.58 -23.63
C LEU A 550 -2.44 -8.46 -24.06
N ALA A 551 -1.57 -8.00 -23.18
CA ALA A 551 -0.13 -7.91 -23.45
C ALA A 551 0.46 -9.30 -23.74
N TYR A 552 0.09 -10.30 -22.97
CA TYR A 552 0.49 -11.68 -23.19
C TYR A 552 0.03 -12.22 -24.56
N LEU A 553 -1.23 -11.97 -24.94
CA LEU A 553 -1.77 -12.36 -26.25
C LEU A 553 -1.04 -11.66 -27.42
N VAL A 554 -0.70 -10.39 -27.29
CA VAL A 554 0.08 -9.64 -28.26
C VAL A 554 1.51 -10.21 -28.38
N PHE A 555 2.18 -10.46 -27.27
CA PHE A 555 3.52 -11.08 -27.30
C PHE A 555 3.47 -12.48 -27.91
N ARG A 556 2.47 -13.28 -27.55
CA ARG A 556 2.24 -14.59 -28.16
C ARG A 556 2.03 -14.50 -29.67
N HIS A 557 1.26 -13.52 -30.13
CA HIS A 557 1.06 -13.25 -31.56
C HIS A 557 2.38 -12.88 -32.27
N ASN A 558 3.29 -12.19 -31.58
CA ASN A 558 4.60 -11.77 -32.07
C ASN A 558 5.75 -12.71 -31.62
N GLN A 559 5.48 -13.94 -31.23
CA GLN A 559 6.45 -14.84 -30.59
C GLN A 559 7.75 -15.04 -31.38
N ASN A 560 7.67 -15.09 -32.72
CA ASN A 560 8.87 -15.24 -33.56
C ASN A 560 9.75 -13.99 -33.52
N HIS A 561 9.16 -12.82 -33.65
CA HIS A 561 9.86 -11.55 -33.53
C HIS A 561 10.50 -11.38 -32.15
N CYS A 562 9.76 -11.73 -31.08
CA CYS A 562 10.29 -11.72 -29.71
C CYS A 562 11.47 -12.68 -29.52
N ARG A 563 11.41 -13.85 -30.15
CA ARG A 563 12.52 -14.84 -30.11
C ARG A 563 13.76 -14.31 -30.82
N ASP A 564 13.58 -13.73 -32.01
CA ASP A 564 14.70 -13.21 -32.82
C ASP A 564 15.38 -12.02 -32.16
N LYS A 565 14.63 -11.20 -31.42
CA LYS A 565 15.11 -10.03 -30.65
C LYS A 565 15.45 -10.35 -29.20
N GLU A 566 15.34 -11.61 -28.78
CA GLU A 566 15.53 -12.06 -27.39
C GLU A 566 14.68 -11.31 -26.36
N ILE A 567 13.46 -10.92 -26.73
CA ILE A 567 12.51 -10.24 -25.85
C ILE A 567 11.79 -11.26 -25.01
N SER A 568 11.88 -11.11 -23.69
CA SER A 568 11.10 -11.89 -22.73
C SER A 568 9.95 -11.06 -22.14
N PHE A 569 8.91 -11.75 -21.67
CA PHE A 569 7.73 -11.15 -21.07
C PHE A 569 7.20 -12.05 -19.94
N THR A 570 6.33 -11.49 -19.10
CA THR A 570 5.69 -12.23 -18.02
C THR A 570 4.45 -12.97 -18.52
N LYS A 571 4.07 -14.03 -17.83
CA LYS A 571 2.84 -14.76 -18.06
C LYS A 571 1.83 -14.40 -16.97
N PRO A 572 0.59 -14.00 -17.32
CA PRO A 572 -0.48 -13.87 -16.34
C PRO A 572 -0.74 -15.18 -15.59
N ILE A 573 -1.19 -15.08 -14.35
CA ILE A 573 -1.42 -16.26 -13.49
C ILE A 573 -2.45 -17.19 -14.09
N ASP A 574 -3.51 -16.64 -14.67
CA ASP A 574 -4.63 -17.34 -15.27
C ASP A 574 -4.40 -17.76 -16.73
N ALA A 575 -3.28 -17.32 -17.35
CA ALA A 575 -2.97 -17.67 -18.74
C ALA A 575 -2.29 -19.03 -18.89
N GLN A 576 -2.60 -19.72 -19.99
CA GLN A 576 -1.94 -20.98 -20.35
C GLN A 576 -0.63 -20.72 -21.09
N SER A 577 0.37 -21.56 -20.81
CA SER A 577 1.61 -21.56 -21.57
C SER A 577 1.38 -22.08 -22.99
N PHE A 578 2.17 -21.64 -23.95
CA PHE A 578 2.13 -22.09 -25.34
C PHE A 578 3.44 -22.77 -25.73
N VAL A 579 3.45 -23.50 -26.82
CA VAL A 579 4.64 -24.24 -27.28
C VAL A 579 5.78 -23.27 -27.59
N GLY A 580 6.94 -23.46 -26.95
CA GLY A 580 8.11 -22.60 -27.06
C GLY A 580 8.10 -21.39 -26.12
N SER A 581 7.09 -21.31 -25.24
CA SER A 581 6.96 -20.21 -24.28
C SER A 581 8.07 -20.17 -23.22
N GLU A 582 8.69 -21.31 -22.92
CA GLU A 582 9.76 -21.44 -21.92
C GLU A 582 11.02 -20.62 -22.25
N ARG A 583 11.18 -20.20 -23.51
CA ARG A 583 12.27 -19.31 -23.95
C ARG A 583 11.91 -17.83 -23.88
N LEU A 584 10.62 -17.53 -23.80
CA LEU A 584 10.07 -16.17 -23.88
C LEU A 584 9.51 -15.71 -22.54
N ILE A 585 8.91 -16.61 -21.77
CA ILE A 585 8.36 -16.28 -20.46
C ILE A 585 9.48 -16.31 -19.43
N ALA A 586 9.64 -15.19 -18.74
CA ALA A 586 10.64 -15.04 -17.69
C ALA A 586 10.10 -14.20 -16.51
N LYS A 587 10.64 -14.43 -15.31
CA LYS A 587 10.37 -13.63 -14.10
C LYS A 587 11.53 -12.64 -13.86
N THR A 588 11.99 -11.98 -14.91
CA THR A 588 13.09 -11.00 -14.86
C THR A 588 12.54 -9.59 -14.88
N GLN A 589 13.33 -8.63 -14.43
CA GLN A 589 12.99 -7.20 -14.49
C GLN A 589 12.72 -6.76 -15.93
N ALA A 590 13.52 -7.21 -16.90
CA ALA A 590 13.30 -6.90 -18.31
C ALA A 590 11.95 -7.42 -18.81
N ALA A 591 11.58 -8.67 -18.47
CA ALA A 591 10.29 -9.24 -18.82
C ALA A 591 9.12 -8.48 -18.21
N TYR A 592 9.22 -8.12 -16.93
CA TYR A 592 8.22 -7.32 -16.24
C TYR A 592 8.06 -5.92 -16.86
N THR A 593 9.17 -5.25 -17.14
CA THR A 593 9.18 -3.93 -17.80
C THR A 593 8.53 -4.01 -19.18
N ASN A 594 8.87 -5.00 -20.00
CA ASN A 594 8.28 -5.18 -21.33
C ASN A 594 6.76 -5.38 -21.28
N THR A 595 6.30 -6.21 -20.35
CA THR A 595 4.86 -6.44 -20.16
C THR A 595 4.17 -5.13 -19.76
N THR A 596 4.72 -4.38 -18.82
CA THR A 596 4.15 -3.11 -18.34
C THR A 596 4.12 -2.04 -19.44
N LEU A 597 5.17 -1.95 -20.25
CA LEU A 597 5.22 -1.04 -21.41
C LEU A 597 4.11 -1.37 -22.41
N LEU A 598 3.92 -2.64 -22.73
CA LEU A 598 2.88 -3.05 -23.68
C LEU A 598 1.47 -2.85 -23.08
N MET A 599 1.26 -3.13 -21.79
CA MET A 599 0.01 -2.84 -21.10
C MET A 599 -0.37 -1.35 -21.21
N SER A 600 0.59 -0.46 -21.00
CA SER A 600 0.39 0.99 -21.14
C SER A 600 -0.10 1.35 -22.53
N LYS A 601 0.47 0.75 -23.59
CA LYS A 601 0.05 0.98 -24.99
C LYS A 601 -1.29 0.34 -25.34
N LEU A 602 -1.70 -0.72 -24.66
CA LEU A 602 -2.99 -1.40 -24.86
C LEU A 602 -4.13 -0.79 -24.03
N ARG A 603 -3.83 0.07 -23.06
CA ARG A 603 -4.84 0.71 -22.20
C ARG A 603 -5.93 1.45 -22.98
N PRO A 604 -5.65 2.22 -24.06
CA PRO A 604 -6.70 2.85 -24.86
C PRO A 604 -7.64 1.83 -25.53
N LEU A 605 -7.17 0.63 -25.86
CA LEU A 605 -8.04 -0.43 -26.40
C LEU A 605 -9.11 -0.84 -25.38
N TRP A 606 -8.70 -1.00 -24.13
CA TRP A 606 -9.59 -1.32 -23.02
C TRP A 606 -10.54 -0.16 -22.67
N GLU A 607 -10.02 1.05 -22.57
CA GLU A 607 -10.77 2.22 -22.13
C GLU A 607 -11.63 2.84 -23.23
N GLN A 608 -11.14 2.87 -24.47
CA GLN A 608 -11.72 3.62 -25.60
C GLN A 608 -12.12 2.74 -26.80
N GLY A 609 -11.74 1.46 -26.79
CA GLY A 609 -12.02 0.51 -27.85
C GLY A 609 -11.07 0.57 -29.06
N ALA A 610 -10.01 1.37 -28.99
CA ALA A 610 -9.01 1.48 -30.06
C ALA A 610 -7.63 1.87 -29.54
N VAL A 611 -6.57 1.42 -30.21
CA VAL A 611 -5.20 1.89 -29.99
C VAL A 611 -4.68 2.64 -31.21
N ASN A 612 -3.80 3.62 -30.99
CA ASN A 612 -3.07 4.26 -32.05
C ASN A 612 -2.07 3.27 -32.66
N GLN A 613 -2.26 2.94 -33.92
CA GLN A 613 -1.38 2.07 -34.70
C GLN A 613 -1.17 2.63 -36.08
N ASN A 614 -0.11 2.16 -36.71
CA ASN A 614 0.11 2.44 -38.12
C ASN A 614 -0.99 1.75 -38.97
N SER A 615 -1.10 2.10 -40.23
CA SER A 615 -2.11 1.58 -41.18
C SER A 615 -2.09 0.04 -41.29
N ASP A 616 -0.96 -0.59 -41.00
CA ASP A 616 -0.72 -2.04 -40.99
C ASP A 616 -0.89 -2.71 -39.64
N GLY A 617 -1.32 -1.97 -38.61
CA GLY A 617 -1.52 -2.49 -37.24
C GLY A 617 -0.24 -2.72 -36.46
N VAL A 618 0.88 -2.13 -36.90
CA VAL A 618 2.18 -2.24 -36.24
C VAL A 618 2.42 -1.07 -35.30
N GLN A 619 2.90 -1.36 -34.09
CA GLN A 619 3.33 -0.40 -33.10
C GLN A 619 4.85 -0.48 -32.91
N GLN A 620 5.51 0.67 -32.98
CA GLN A 620 6.94 0.77 -32.65
C GLN A 620 7.12 0.88 -31.15
N LEU A 621 7.90 -0.02 -30.57
CA LEU A 621 8.19 -0.04 -29.12
C LEU A 621 9.67 -0.28 -28.88
N THR A 622 10.24 0.42 -27.94
CA THR A 622 11.58 0.13 -27.41
C THR A 622 11.44 -0.80 -26.18
N LEU A 623 11.81 -2.07 -26.37
CA LEU A 623 11.72 -3.11 -25.34
C LEU A 623 13.12 -3.47 -24.82
N LEU A 624 13.17 -4.24 -23.74
CA LEU A 624 14.43 -4.76 -23.18
C LEU A 624 14.63 -6.22 -23.60
N ASN A 625 15.81 -6.53 -24.13
CA ASN A 625 16.19 -7.92 -24.34
C ASN A 625 16.54 -8.60 -23.00
N ARG A 626 16.82 -9.92 -23.02
CA ARG A 626 17.17 -10.70 -21.81
C ARG A 626 18.42 -10.19 -21.07
N HIS A 627 19.24 -9.36 -21.73
CA HIS A 627 20.45 -8.74 -21.17
C HIS A 627 20.20 -7.32 -20.65
N GLY A 628 18.94 -6.86 -20.64
CA GLY A 628 18.55 -5.52 -20.21
C GLY A 628 18.89 -4.40 -21.20
N GLN A 629 19.28 -4.75 -22.45
CA GLN A 629 19.60 -3.77 -23.49
C GLN A 629 18.33 -3.34 -24.23
N ARG A 630 18.24 -2.06 -24.57
CA ARG A 630 17.14 -1.50 -25.37
C ARG A 630 17.18 -1.99 -26.81
N VAL A 631 16.05 -2.47 -27.29
CA VAL A 631 15.88 -2.98 -28.65
C VAL A 631 14.59 -2.40 -29.24
N ASP A 632 14.69 -1.79 -30.40
CA ASP A 632 13.51 -1.33 -31.13
C ASP A 632 12.79 -2.51 -31.78
N CYS A 633 11.52 -2.62 -31.51
CA CYS A 633 10.65 -3.71 -31.92
C CYS A 633 9.41 -3.20 -32.68
N GLU A 634 9.07 -3.90 -33.74
CA GLU A 634 7.84 -3.72 -34.49
C GLU A 634 6.81 -4.76 -34.01
N ILE A 635 5.89 -4.34 -33.14
CA ILE A 635 4.91 -5.24 -32.54
C ILE A 635 3.57 -5.08 -33.27
N LYS A 636 3.08 -6.17 -33.83
CA LYS A 636 1.77 -6.22 -34.46
C LYS A 636 0.69 -6.43 -33.41
N ILE A 637 -0.30 -5.54 -33.38
CA ILE A 637 -1.43 -5.60 -32.45
C ILE A 637 -2.66 -6.14 -33.17
N PRO A 638 -3.10 -7.40 -32.90
CA PRO A 638 -4.28 -8.00 -33.52
C PRO A 638 -5.57 -7.50 -32.84
N GLN A 639 -5.94 -6.25 -33.09
CA GLN A 639 -6.96 -5.52 -32.34
C GLN A 639 -8.31 -6.26 -32.29
N THR A 640 -8.79 -6.79 -33.42
CA THR A 640 -10.06 -7.51 -33.48
C THR A 640 -10.08 -8.72 -32.54
N MET A 641 -9.03 -9.56 -32.60
CA MET A 641 -8.90 -10.73 -31.73
C MET A 641 -8.87 -10.33 -30.25
N LEU A 642 -8.21 -9.24 -29.91
CA LEU A 642 -8.13 -8.75 -28.53
C LEU A 642 -9.48 -8.25 -28.03
N ILE A 643 -10.24 -7.56 -28.85
CA ILE A 643 -11.60 -7.09 -28.52
C ILE A 643 -12.54 -8.28 -28.32
N GLU A 644 -12.53 -9.26 -29.21
CA GLU A 644 -13.34 -10.48 -29.09
C GLU A 644 -13.02 -11.23 -27.80
N TRP A 645 -11.73 -11.37 -27.47
CA TRP A 645 -11.30 -11.98 -26.22
C TRP A 645 -11.80 -11.22 -24.99
N LEU A 646 -11.72 -9.88 -25.00
CA LEU A 646 -12.23 -9.04 -23.91
C LEU A 646 -13.73 -9.19 -23.74
N GLN A 647 -14.49 -9.15 -24.83
CA GLN A 647 -15.95 -9.29 -24.82
C GLN A 647 -16.38 -10.63 -24.18
N GLU A 648 -15.74 -11.72 -24.59
CA GLU A 648 -16.05 -13.05 -24.06
C GLU A 648 -15.66 -13.17 -22.57
N ARG A 649 -14.49 -12.68 -22.20
CA ARG A 649 -14.03 -12.74 -20.80
C ARG A 649 -14.92 -11.93 -19.86
N ILE A 650 -15.36 -10.75 -20.28
CA ILE A 650 -16.27 -9.90 -19.48
C ILE A 650 -17.67 -10.51 -19.43
N ARG A 651 -18.16 -11.03 -20.56
CA ARG A 651 -19.45 -11.75 -20.63
C ARG A 651 -19.49 -12.93 -19.64
N GLU A 652 -18.42 -13.72 -19.59
CA GLU A 652 -18.28 -14.81 -18.62
C GLU A 652 -18.36 -14.28 -17.17
N GLY A 653 -17.71 -13.16 -16.88
CA GLY A 653 -17.78 -12.51 -15.57
C GLY A 653 -19.20 -12.06 -15.20
N LEU A 654 -19.93 -11.46 -16.14
CA LEU A 654 -21.33 -11.08 -15.92
C LEU A 654 -22.24 -12.30 -15.76
N LYS A 655 -22.01 -13.37 -16.52
CA LYS A 655 -22.71 -14.66 -16.36
C LYS A 655 -22.52 -15.21 -14.94
N ASN A 656 -21.30 -15.15 -14.43
CA ASN A 656 -21.00 -15.56 -13.05
C ASN A 656 -21.71 -14.66 -12.01
N PHE A 657 -21.74 -13.34 -12.26
CA PHE A 657 -22.45 -12.39 -11.41
C PHE A 657 -23.94 -12.71 -11.28
N PHE A 658 -24.65 -12.88 -12.38
CA PHE A 658 -26.09 -13.18 -12.36
C PHE A 658 -26.38 -14.59 -11.81
N THR A 659 -25.50 -15.56 -12.05
CA THR A 659 -25.64 -16.92 -11.47
C THR A 659 -25.49 -16.86 -9.94
N ALA A 660 -24.51 -16.09 -9.45
CA ALA A 660 -24.32 -15.90 -8.02
C ALA A 660 -25.47 -15.10 -7.37
N LEU A 661 -26.02 -14.11 -8.09
CA LEU A 661 -27.22 -13.38 -7.65
C LEU A 661 -28.39 -14.34 -7.39
N LYS A 662 -28.72 -15.16 -8.39
CA LYS A 662 -29.79 -16.18 -8.28
C LYS A 662 -29.55 -17.07 -7.07
N ALA A 663 -28.35 -17.65 -6.96
CA ALA A 663 -28.01 -18.54 -5.86
C ALA A 663 -28.12 -17.88 -4.48
N SER A 664 -27.73 -16.62 -4.36
CA SER A 664 -27.75 -15.88 -3.09
C SER A 664 -29.19 -15.60 -2.63
N PHE A 665 -30.06 -15.16 -3.53
CA PHE A 665 -31.48 -14.93 -3.20
C PHE A 665 -32.25 -16.23 -2.94
N ASP A 666 -32.01 -17.27 -3.75
CA ASP A 666 -32.59 -18.60 -3.53
C ASP A 666 -32.20 -19.17 -2.15
N GLN A 667 -30.96 -19.00 -1.74
CA GLN A 667 -30.46 -19.47 -0.45
C GLN A 667 -31.05 -18.68 0.73
N GLN A 668 -31.18 -17.36 0.60
CA GLN A 668 -31.61 -16.48 1.68
C GLN A 668 -33.13 -16.47 1.85
N TYR A 669 -33.87 -16.38 0.76
CA TYR A 669 -35.34 -16.19 0.78
C TYR A 669 -36.13 -17.33 0.16
N GLY A 670 -35.47 -18.25 -0.55
CA GLY A 670 -36.14 -19.34 -1.29
C GLY A 670 -36.89 -18.90 -2.55
N GLU A 671 -36.84 -17.62 -2.87
CA GLU A 671 -37.44 -17.02 -4.07
C GLU A 671 -36.63 -15.82 -4.56
N LEU A 672 -36.77 -15.52 -5.84
CA LEU A 672 -36.15 -14.38 -6.47
C LEU A 672 -37.02 -13.12 -6.27
N PRO A 673 -36.41 -11.94 -6.05
CA PRO A 673 -37.12 -10.67 -6.08
C PRO A 673 -37.62 -10.39 -7.50
N LYS A 674 -38.75 -9.66 -7.61
CA LYS A 674 -39.28 -9.27 -8.92
C LYS A 674 -38.44 -8.23 -9.63
N GLU A 675 -37.84 -7.35 -8.86
CA GLU A 675 -37.01 -6.25 -9.34
C GLU A 675 -35.70 -6.22 -8.55
N VAL A 676 -34.57 -5.99 -9.24
CA VAL A 676 -33.25 -5.86 -8.62
C VAL A 676 -32.51 -4.68 -9.22
N HIS A 677 -32.07 -3.76 -8.38
CA HIS A 677 -31.22 -2.65 -8.75
C HIS A 677 -29.77 -3.12 -8.94
N ILE A 678 -29.23 -2.96 -10.15
CA ILE A 678 -27.83 -3.31 -10.44
C ILE A 678 -26.95 -2.05 -10.32
N LEU A 679 -26.03 -2.09 -9.37
CA LEU A 679 -25.12 -0.99 -9.06
C LEU A 679 -23.73 -1.29 -9.61
N LEU A 680 -23.18 -0.37 -10.39
CA LEU A 680 -21.87 -0.52 -11.04
C LEU A 680 -20.80 0.25 -10.26
N ALA A 681 -19.87 -0.49 -9.65
CA ALA A 681 -18.73 0.02 -8.92
C ALA A 681 -17.40 -0.26 -9.66
N GLY A 682 -16.35 0.42 -9.26
CA GLY A 682 -15.03 0.30 -9.85
C GLY A 682 -14.90 0.96 -11.23
N ASN A 683 -13.70 1.46 -11.55
CA ASN A 683 -13.49 2.18 -12.80
C ASN A 683 -13.64 1.32 -14.04
N SER A 684 -13.35 0.03 -13.93
CA SER A 684 -13.47 -0.91 -15.06
C SER A 684 -14.93 -1.12 -15.49
N SER A 685 -15.92 -0.89 -14.62
CA SER A 685 -17.34 -0.95 -14.97
C SER A 685 -17.79 0.14 -15.96
N ARG A 686 -16.99 1.21 -16.14
CA ARG A 686 -17.22 2.26 -17.15
C ARG A 686 -16.83 1.84 -18.57
N SER A 687 -16.20 0.66 -18.72
CA SER A 687 -15.79 0.16 -20.06
C SER A 687 -17.00 0.05 -20.99
N ARG A 688 -16.80 0.48 -22.25
CA ARG A 688 -17.83 0.36 -23.29
C ARG A 688 -18.30 -1.09 -23.49
N ILE A 689 -17.45 -2.07 -23.25
CA ILE A 689 -17.79 -3.48 -23.35
C ILE A 689 -18.78 -3.88 -22.25
N VAL A 690 -18.51 -3.46 -21.00
CA VAL A 690 -19.41 -3.70 -19.85
C VAL A 690 -20.76 -3.04 -20.09
N LEU A 691 -20.75 -1.75 -20.42
CA LEU A 691 -21.98 -0.98 -20.67
C LEU A 691 -22.76 -1.50 -21.87
N GLY A 692 -22.07 -1.94 -22.90
CA GLY A 692 -22.69 -2.56 -24.07
C GLY A 692 -23.38 -3.89 -23.74
N LEU A 693 -22.70 -4.79 -23.03
CA LEU A 693 -23.27 -6.06 -22.56
C LEU A 693 -24.51 -5.84 -21.68
N LEU A 694 -24.46 -4.86 -20.79
CA LEU A 694 -25.56 -4.53 -19.88
C LEU A 694 -26.72 -3.74 -20.55
N GLY A 695 -26.58 -3.36 -21.83
CA GLY A 695 -27.63 -2.65 -22.57
C GLY A 695 -27.71 -1.15 -22.24
N CYS A 696 -26.63 -0.59 -21.72
CA CYS A 696 -26.58 0.85 -21.37
C CYS A 696 -26.22 1.75 -22.57
N LEU A 697 -25.93 1.17 -23.73
CA LEU A 697 -25.51 1.87 -24.94
C LEU A 697 -26.42 1.53 -26.14
N ASP A 698 -26.74 2.54 -26.94
CA ASP A 698 -27.73 2.44 -28.04
C ASP A 698 -27.14 2.12 -29.43
N ASP A 699 -25.82 1.96 -29.54
CA ASP A 699 -25.18 1.63 -30.82
C ASP A 699 -25.37 0.17 -31.25
N ASP A 700 -25.36 -0.11 -32.55
CA ASP A 700 -25.63 -1.45 -33.13
C ASP A 700 -24.70 -2.54 -32.57
N ALA A 701 -23.42 -2.22 -32.38
CA ALA A 701 -22.45 -3.17 -31.84
C ALA A 701 -22.76 -3.53 -30.38
N SER A 702 -23.11 -2.55 -29.58
CA SER A 702 -23.51 -2.73 -28.17
C SER A 702 -24.83 -3.49 -28.05
N GLN A 703 -25.80 -3.23 -28.93
CA GLN A 703 -27.05 -4.00 -28.96
C GLN A 703 -26.78 -5.46 -29.28
N SER A 704 -25.87 -5.76 -30.21
CA SER A 704 -25.47 -7.14 -30.52
C SER A 704 -24.83 -7.85 -29.31
N LEU A 705 -23.99 -7.15 -28.57
CA LEU A 705 -23.39 -7.65 -27.31
C LEU A 705 -24.47 -7.91 -26.24
N HIS A 706 -25.42 -6.99 -26.09
CA HIS A 706 -26.51 -7.13 -25.13
C HIS A 706 -27.38 -8.36 -25.42
N GLN A 707 -27.65 -8.68 -26.68
CA GLN A 707 -28.39 -9.90 -27.06
C GLN A 707 -27.67 -11.19 -26.62
N LEU A 708 -26.34 -11.22 -26.59
CA LEU A 708 -25.60 -12.35 -26.07
C LEU A 708 -25.83 -12.53 -24.57
N LEU A 709 -25.80 -11.43 -23.81
CA LEU A 709 -26.09 -11.49 -22.36
C LEU A 709 -27.55 -11.86 -22.08
N LEU A 710 -28.50 -11.34 -22.83
CA LEU A 710 -29.91 -11.74 -22.67
C LEU A 710 -30.13 -13.24 -22.90
N THR A 711 -29.39 -13.83 -23.83
CA THR A 711 -29.41 -15.30 -24.04
C THR A 711 -28.90 -16.03 -22.81
N ASP A 712 -27.78 -15.57 -22.22
CA ASP A 712 -27.24 -16.16 -21.00
C ASP A 712 -28.22 -16.00 -19.81
N LEU A 713 -28.87 -14.85 -19.67
CA LEU A 713 -29.88 -14.63 -18.63
C LEU A 713 -31.07 -15.58 -18.78
N GLY A 714 -31.51 -15.86 -20.01
CA GLY A 714 -32.55 -16.89 -20.27
C GLY A 714 -32.12 -18.28 -19.89
N GLU A 715 -30.83 -18.61 -19.95
CA GLU A 715 -30.30 -19.90 -19.47
C GLU A 715 -30.21 -19.96 -17.95
N ILE A 716 -29.86 -18.85 -17.30
CA ILE A 716 -29.71 -18.79 -15.85
C ILE A 716 -31.08 -18.76 -15.15
N PHE A 717 -32.00 -17.93 -15.62
CA PHE A 717 -33.34 -17.73 -15.04
C PHE A 717 -34.39 -18.44 -15.88
N THR A 718 -34.50 -19.74 -15.67
CA THR A 718 -35.37 -20.62 -16.50
C THR A 718 -36.87 -20.42 -16.30
N ASP A 719 -37.28 -19.96 -15.10
CA ASP A 719 -38.69 -19.81 -14.75
C ASP A 719 -39.21 -18.42 -15.00
N GLU A 720 -38.61 -17.42 -14.38
CA GLU A 720 -38.94 -16.01 -14.53
C GLU A 720 -37.68 -15.17 -14.37
N ILE A 721 -37.39 -14.32 -15.33
CA ILE A 721 -36.24 -13.39 -15.25
C ILE A 721 -36.70 -12.16 -14.43
N PRO A 722 -36.01 -11.82 -13.33
CA PRO A 722 -36.26 -10.58 -12.59
C PRO A 722 -36.14 -9.34 -13.50
N GLU A 723 -36.85 -8.29 -13.19
CA GLU A 723 -36.60 -6.99 -13.81
C GLU A 723 -35.30 -6.44 -13.23
N PHE A 724 -34.28 -6.28 -14.09
CA PHE A 724 -33.00 -5.69 -13.70
C PHE A 724 -32.98 -4.21 -14.05
N GLU A 725 -33.06 -3.35 -13.03
CA GLU A 725 -32.84 -1.93 -13.20
C GLU A 725 -31.34 -1.63 -13.14
N ILE A 726 -30.72 -1.48 -14.32
CA ILE A 726 -29.28 -1.21 -14.41
C ILE A 726 -29.05 0.28 -14.31
N HIS A 727 -28.46 0.70 -13.20
CA HIS A 727 -28.11 2.09 -12.99
C HIS A 727 -26.82 2.46 -13.71
N SER A 728 -26.84 3.61 -14.39
CA SER A 728 -25.62 4.15 -15.02
C SER A 728 -24.53 4.34 -13.97
N PRO A 729 -23.26 4.13 -14.37
CA PRO A 729 -22.13 4.35 -13.46
C PRO A 729 -22.18 5.76 -12.85
N LEU A 730 -22.02 5.84 -11.56
CA LEU A 730 -21.99 7.12 -10.82
C LEU A 730 -20.86 8.01 -11.34
N GLN A 731 -21.18 9.27 -11.57
CA GLN A 731 -20.25 10.29 -12.04
C GLN A 731 -20.23 11.46 -11.06
N ALA A 732 -19.13 12.19 -11.01
CA ALA A 732 -19.05 13.40 -10.22
C ALA A 732 -20.01 14.47 -10.74
N ASP A 733 -20.52 15.27 -9.84
CA ASP A 733 -21.34 16.44 -10.16
C ASP A 733 -20.41 17.64 -10.34
N ASP A 734 -20.62 18.43 -11.41
CA ASP A 734 -19.84 19.64 -11.68
C ASP A 734 -19.97 20.68 -10.55
N ASP A 735 -21.12 20.70 -9.87
CA ASP A 735 -21.41 21.61 -8.76
C ASP A 735 -20.87 21.10 -7.41
N ASN A 736 -20.70 19.77 -7.25
CA ASN A 736 -20.17 19.15 -6.05
C ASN A 736 -19.18 18.01 -6.39
N PRO A 737 -17.88 18.29 -6.37
CA PRO A 737 -16.86 17.30 -6.72
C PRO A 737 -16.74 16.14 -5.71
N TYR A 738 -17.43 16.22 -4.57
CA TYR A 738 -17.46 15.18 -3.53
C TYR A 738 -18.66 14.23 -3.65
N THR A 739 -19.45 14.32 -4.72
CA THR A 739 -20.48 13.31 -5.00
C THR A 739 -19.85 11.96 -5.30
N PRO A 740 -20.50 10.86 -4.87
CA PRO A 740 -19.97 9.51 -5.14
C PRO A 740 -19.81 9.23 -6.65
N THR A 741 -18.70 8.67 -7.01
CA THR A 741 -18.46 8.07 -8.34
C THR A 741 -18.30 6.57 -8.22
N THR A 742 -18.14 5.86 -9.32
CA THR A 742 -17.85 4.42 -9.32
C THR A 742 -16.60 4.05 -8.51
N LYS A 743 -15.68 5.00 -8.29
CA LYS A 743 -14.46 4.78 -7.52
C LYS A 743 -14.50 5.42 -6.14
N THR A 744 -14.96 6.67 -6.04
CA THR A 744 -14.98 7.38 -4.75
C THR A 744 -16.11 6.92 -3.84
N GLY A 745 -17.13 6.29 -4.40
CA GLY A 745 -18.30 5.79 -3.67
C GLY A 745 -17.97 4.81 -2.56
N VAL A 746 -16.91 4.00 -2.69
CA VAL A 746 -16.49 3.05 -1.65
C VAL A 746 -16.06 3.81 -0.39
N ALA A 747 -15.14 4.77 -0.50
CA ALA A 747 -14.66 5.54 0.66
C ALA A 747 -15.77 6.40 1.28
N LEU A 748 -16.61 7.03 0.46
CA LEU A 748 -17.74 7.82 0.94
C LEU A 748 -18.80 6.96 1.64
N GLY A 749 -19.08 5.77 1.11
CA GLY A 749 -19.98 4.79 1.73
C GLY A 749 -19.46 4.29 3.07
N LEU A 750 -18.14 4.08 3.17
CA LEU A 750 -17.50 3.69 4.42
C LEU A 750 -17.69 4.74 5.52
N LEU A 751 -17.67 6.03 5.17
CA LEU A 751 -18.02 7.10 6.13
C LEU A 751 -19.49 6.99 6.60
N ARG A 752 -20.40 6.59 5.73
CA ARG A 752 -21.83 6.47 6.08
C ARG A 752 -22.14 5.32 7.02
N VAL A 753 -21.35 4.25 6.99
CA VAL A 753 -21.52 3.07 7.87
C VAL A 753 -20.59 3.12 9.08
N SER A 754 -19.82 4.20 9.24
CA SER A 754 -18.86 4.33 10.34
C SER A 754 -19.56 4.55 11.68
N PRO A 755 -18.95 4.18 12.81
CA PRO A 755 -19.55 4.30 14.14
C PRO A 755 -20.13 5.71 14.43
N GLY A 756 -21.36 5.77 14.89
CA GLY A 756 -22.08 7.02 15.18
C GLY A 756 -22.95 7.56 14.04
N GLU A 757 -22.96 6.89 12.89
CA GLU A 757 -23.91 7.14 11.80
C GLU A 757 -25.19 6.32 12.00
N THR A 758 -26.25 6.64 11.25
CA THR A 758 -27.59 6.08 11.40
C THR A 758 -27.95 4.96 10.41
N LEU A 759 -27.02 4.60 9.53
CA LEU A 759 -27.16 3.49 8.60
C LEU A 759 -26.60 2.20 9.22
N LYS A 760 -27.45 1.23 9.46
CA LYS A 760 -27.06 -0.09 9.95
C LYS A 760 -26.66 -0.99 8.79
N VAL A 761 -25.57 -1.72 8.95
CA VAL A 761 -25.18 -2.79 8.04
C VAL A 761 -25.29 -4.13 8.75
N VAL A 762 -26.07 -5.05 8.19
CA VAL A 762 -26.23 -6.41 8.67
C VAL A 762 -25.59 -7.34 7.66
N ASN A 763 -24.58 -8.09 8.09
CA ASN A 763 -23.88 -9.03 7.25
C ASN A 763 -24.21 -10.47 7.65
N HIS A 764 -25.11 -11.11 6.93
CA HIS A 764 -25.51 -12.49 7.19
C HIS A 764 -24.41 -13.52 6.91
N ALA A 765 -23.38 -13.16 6.15
CA ALA A 765 -22.23 -14.01 5.92
C ALA A 765 -21.26 -14.10 7.12
N HIS A 766 -21.36 -13.15 8.08
CA HIS A 766 -20.46 -13.06 9.24
C HIS A 766 -21.11 -13.46 10.58
N GLU A 767 -22.37 -13.94 10.60
CA GLU A 767 -23.04 -14.34 11.85
C GLU A 767 -22.29 -15.41 12.67
N ASN A 768 -21.26 -16.03 12.12
CA ASN A 768 -20.51 -17.12 12.75
C ASN A 768 -19.08 -16.79 13.18
N ASN A 769 -18.67 -15.55 13.35
CA ASN A 769 -17.33 -15.17 13.86
C ASN A 769 -16.14 -15.78 13.11
N ILE A 770 -16.25 -16.06 11.83
CA ILE A 770 -15.26 -16.80 11.07
C ILE A 770 -14.72 -15.95 9.93
N ASP A 771 -13.44 -16.13 9.66
CA ASP A 771 -12.64 -15.67 8.53
C ASP A 771 -13.44 -15.56 7.21
N SER A 772 -12.91 -14.81 6.26
CA SER A 772 -13.48 -14.66 4.91
C SER A 772 -14.19 -15.93 4.46
N PRO A 773 -15.41 -15.84 3.92
CA PRO A 773 -16.15 -17.04 3.53
C PRO A 773 -15.34 -17.89 2.56
N PHE A 774 -15.45 -19.20 2.70
CA PHE A 774 -14.83 -20.15 1.77
C PHE A 774 -15.28 -19.86 0.33
N GLN A 775 -14.35 -19.73 -0.60
CA GLN A 775 -14.59 -19.21 -1.93
C GLN A 775 -14.83 -20.27 -3.00
N TYR A 776 -14.64 -21.55 -2.66
CA TYR A 776 -14.65 -22.63 -3.61
C TYR A 776 -15.88 -23.51 -3.47
N PHE A 777 -16.18 -24.21 -4.56
CA PHE A 777 -17.01 -25.39 -4.57
C PHE A 777 -16.07 -26.57 -4.71
N VAL A 778 -16.11 -27.51 -3.78
CA VAL A 778 -15.21 -28.68 -3.75
C VAL A 778 -16.01 -29.97 -3.64
N GLY A 779 -15.60 -30.94 -4.40
CA GLY A 779 -16.28 -32.24 -4.37
C GLY A 779 -15.65 -33.25 -5.33
N THR A 780 -16.46 -34.10 -5.89
CA THR A 780 -16.06 -35.10 -6.87
C THR A 780 -17.04 -35.14 -8.03
N HIS A 781 -16.84 -36.03 -8.98
CA HIS A 781 -17.78 -36.21 -10.10
C HIS A 781 -18.62 -37.47 -9.95
N ARG A 782 -19.86 -37.38 -10.41
CA ARG A 782 -20.74 -38.53 -10.58
C ARG A 782 -21.31 -38.50 -12.00
N ARG A 783 -21.18 -39.61 -12.76
CA ARG A 783 -21.60 -39.67 -14.17
C ARG A 783 -21.07 -38.49 -15.02
N ASN A 784 -19.82 -38.13 -14.84
CA ASN A 784 -19.14 -37.05 -15.53
C ASN A 784 -19.64 -35.63 -15.20
N ILE A 785 -20.51 -35.48 -14.20
CA ILE A 785 -20.97 -34.19 -13.69
C ILE A 785 -20.34 -33.96 -12.33
N PHE A 786 -19.76 -32.78 -12.15
CA PHE A 786 -19.22 -32.32 -10.89
C PHE A 786 -20.35 -32.10 -9.88
N SER A 787 -20.16 -32.62 -8.68
CA SER A 787 -21.07 -32.45 -7.56
C SER A 787 -20.28 -31.81 -6.40
N ALA A 788 -20.61 -30.56 -6.07
CA ALA A 788 -20.01 -29.85 -4.95
C ALA A 788 -20.59 -30.38 -3.63
N THR A 789 -19.71 -30.76 -2.73
CA THR A 789 -20.07 -31.11 -1.34
C THR A 789 -19.76 -29.92 -0.44
N LEU A 790 -18.50 -29.42 -0.43
CA LEU A 790 -18.19 -28.18 0.23
C LEU A 790 -18.55 -27.02 -0.69
N LYS A 791 -19.21 -26.02 -0.15
CA LYS A 791 -19.73 -24.87 -0.88
C LYS A 791 -19.26 -23.57 -0.27
N ARG A 792 -19.42 -22.49 -1.01
CA ARG A 792 -19.20 -21.15 -0.48
C ARG A 792 -20.08 -20.90 0.73
N GLY A 793 -19.48 -20.32 1.77
CA GLY A 793 -20.18 -20.00 3.02
C GLY A 793 -20.41 -21.19 3.96
N ASP A 794 -19.93 -22.39 3.63
CA ASP A 794 -19.98 -23.51 4.56
C ASP A 794 -19.11 -23.24 5.80
N VAL A 795 -19.50 -23.87 6.91
CA VAL A 795 -18.86 -23.70 8.21
C VAL A 795 -17.44 -24.28 8.20
N TYR A 796 -16.49 -23.55 8.78
CA TYR A 796 -15.10 -24.00 8.95
C TYR A 796 -15.03 -25.12 9.99
N GLU A 797 -13.98 -25.93 9.89
CA GLU A 797 -13.63 -27.01 10.81
C GLU A 797 -14.66 -28.16 10.91
N GLU A 798 -15.70 -28.17 10.10
CA GLU A 798 -16.66 -29.27 10.01
C GLU A 798 -16.28 -30.28 8.93
N TRP A 799 -16.20 -31.55 9.32
CA TRP A 799 -15.92 -32.64 8.39
C TRP A 799 -17.17 -33.07 7.59
N GLN A 800 -17.05 -33.11 6.28
CA GLN A 800 -18.10 -33.59 5.36
C GLN A 800 -17.55 -34.71 4.50
N GLU A 801 -18.34 -35.75 4.26
CA GLU A 801 -18.00 -36.84 3.34
C GLU A 801 -18.06 -36.35 1.91
N ILE A 802 -16.91 -36.34 1.20
CA ILE A 802 -16.84 -35.86 -0.18
C ILE A 802 -16.73 -36.97 -1.23
N GLY A 803 -16.51 -38.22 -0.84
CA GLY A 803 -16.51 -39.33 -1.77
C GLY A 803 -15.73 -40.55 -1.32
N ALA A 804 -15.43 -41.43 -2.26
CA ALA A 804 -14.74 -42.71 -2.02
C ALA A 804 -13.46 -42.80 -2.84
N ILE A 805 -12.45 -43.51 -2.29
CA ILE A 805 -11.21 -43.82 -2.99
C ILE A 805 -11.48 -44.90 -4.05
N ARG A 806 -10.91 -44.72 -5.23
CA ARG A 806 -10.98 -45.68 -6.33
C ARG A 806 -9.56 -46.08 -6.77
N GLY A 807 -9.19 -47.31 -6.53
CA GLY A 807 -7.86 -47.82 -6.89
C GLY A 807 -6.72 -47.04 -6.21
N GLY A 808 -6.90 -46.54 -4.98
CA GLY A 808 -5.91 -45.76 -4.28
C GLY A 808 -5.92 -44.25 -4.61
N VAL A 809 -6.79 -43.81 -5.52
CA VAL A 809 -6.87 -42.42 -5.97
C VAL A 809 -8.25 -41.83 -5.67
N PHE A 810 -8.26 -40.59 -5.23
CA PHE A 810 -9.45 -39.77 -5.11
C PHE A 810 -9.37 -38.57 -6.07
N PRO A 811 -10.27 -38.46 -7.07
CA PRO A 811 -10.35 -37.32 -7.96
C PRO A 811 -11.03 -36.13 -7.22
N LEU A 812 -10.25 -35.22 -6.72
CA LEU A 812 -10.72 -33.98 -6.12
C LEU A 812 -10.97 -32.95 -7.23
N LEU A 813 -12.21 -32.48 -7.34
CA LEU A 813 -12.57 -31.42 -8.26
C LEU A 813 -12.95 -30.16 -7.46
N TYR A 814 -12.56 -29.01 -7.98
CA TYR A 814 -12.91 -27.73 -7.37
C TYR A 814 -12.95 -26.59 -8.38
N THR A 815 -13.74 -25.58 -8.08
CA THR A 815 -13.93 -24.39 -8.91
C THR A 815 -14.41 -23.22 -8.05
N THR A 816 -14.25 -21.99 -8.54
CA THR A 816 -14.90 -20.81 -7.97
C THR A 816 -16.17 -20.43 -8.73
N GLN A 817 -16.52 -21.15 -9.80
CA GLN A 817 -17.66 -20.83 -10.66
C GLN A 817 -18.98 -21.15 -9.95
N PRO A 818 -19.90 -20.18 -9.83
CA PRO A 818 -21.21 -20.40 -9.19
C PRO A 818 -22.07 -21.48 -9.86
N GLN A 819 -21.86 -21.74 -11.16
CA GLN A 819 -22.52 -22.82 -11.90
C GLN A 819 -22.33 -24.21 -11.26
N ALA A 820 -21.29 -24.37 -10.44
CA ALA A 820 -21.05 -25.58 -9.67
C ALA A 820 -22.21 -26.01 -8.79
N LEU A 821 -23.08 -25.09 -8.36
CA LEU A 821 -24.32 -25.39 -7.61
C LEU A 821 -25.33 -26.22 -8.40
N TYR A 822 -25.34 -26.06 -9.71
CA TYR A 822 -26.28 -26.73 -10.63
C TYR A 822 -25.63 -27.89 -11.37
N GLY A 823 -24.35 -28.16 -11.10
CA GLY A 823 -23.57 -29.21 -11.76
C GLY A 823 -22.82 -28.67 -13.00
N ILE A 824 -21.56 -29.04 -13.11
CA ILE A 824 -20.70 -28.71 -14.25
C ILE A 824 -20.17 -30.02 -14.85
N GLU A 825 -20.11 -30.09 -16.17
CA GLU A 825 -19.54 -31.27 -16.85
C GLU A 825 -18.01 -31.31 -16.60
N ARG A 826 -17.48 -32.49 -16.30
CA ARG A 826 -16.06 -32.72 -16.10
C ARG A 826 -15.29 -32.35 -17.36
N GLY A 827 -14.20 -31.59 -17.17
CA GLY A 827 -13.41 -31.05 -18.27
C GLY A 827 -13.84 -29.66 -18.74
N THR A 828 -14.90 -29.07 -18.14
CA THR A 828 -15.26 -27.67 -18.36
C THR A 828 -14.10 -26.75 -17.91
N ASN A 829 -13.85 -25.71 -18.69
CA ASN A 829 -12.82 -24.71 -18.34
C ASN A 829 -13.14 -24.05 -16.98
N GLY A 830 -12.12 -23.91 -16.13
CA GLY A 830 -12.28 -23.38 -14.77
C GLY A 830 -12.71 -24.42 -13.71
N LEU A 831 -12.98 -25.67 -14.08
CA LEU A 831 -13.10 -26.79 -13.17
C LEU A 831 -11.75 -27.51 -13.07
N ILE A 832 -11.09 -27.40 -11.93
CA ILE A 832 -9.78 -28.01 -11.70
C ILE A 832 -9.97 -29.43 -11.15
N GLU A 833 -9.24 -30.38 -11.71
CA GLU A 833 -9.18 -31.74 -11.22
C GLU A 833 -7.79 -32.08 -10.71
N LYS A 834 -7.70 -32.55 -9.47
CA LYS A 834 -6.47 -32.98 -8.83
C LYS A 834 -6.61 -34.39 -8.29
N ASN A 835 -5.80 -35.31 -8.77
CA ASN A 835 -5.80 -36.70 -8.29
C ASN A 835 -5.01 -36.79 -6.99
N ILE A 836 -5.67 -37.16 -5.90
CA ILE A 836 -5.07 -37.34 -4.59
C ILE A 836 -4.82 -38.82 -4.36
N GLU A 837 -3.57 -39.22 -4.25
CA GLU A 837 -3.19 -40.61 -4.04
C GLU A 837 -3.17 -40.94 -2.55
N PHE A 838 -3.78 -42.05 -2.18
CA PHE A 838 -3.70 -42.62 -0.83
C PHE A 838 -3.07 -44.01 -0.93
N SER A 839 -2.11 -44.27 -0.05
CA SER A 839 -1.39 -45.57 0.00
C SER A 839 -1.47 -46.17 1.40
N GLY A 840 -1.59 -47.47 1.47
CA GLY A 840 -1.64 -48.24 2.72
C GLY A 840 -2.63 -49.40 2.66
N SER A 841 -2.42 -50.41 3.44
CA SER A 841 -3.34 -51.55 3.55
C SER A 841 -4.63 -51.22 4.29
N ASP A 842 -4.66 -50.12 5.00
CA ASP A 842 -5.75 -49.66 5.86
C ASP A 842 -6.72 -48.69 5.17
N ILE A 843 -6.54 -48.41 3.88
CA ILE A 843 -7.43 -47.50 3.13
C ILE A 843 -8.70 -48.19 2.61
N GLN A 844 -8.71 -49.52 2.60
CA GLN A 844 -9.84 -50.28 2.06
C GLN A 844 -11.10 -50.09 2.92
N GLY A 845 -12.22 -49.71 2.27
CA GLY A 845 -13.48 -49.45 2.95
C GLY A 845 -13.61 -48.10 3.64
N LYS A 846 -12.57 -47.27 3.57
CA LYS A 846 -12.64 -45.89 4.04
C LYS A 846 -13.14 -44.93 2.96
N LYS A 847 -13.80 -43.89 3.40
CA LYS A 847 -14.28 -42.77 2.58
C LYS A 847 -13.39 -41.54 2.81
N VAL A 848 -13.43 -40.63 1.85
CA VAL A 848 -12.73 -39.33 1.94
C VAL A 848 -13.66 -38.30 2.55
N PHE A 849 -13.17 -37.68 3.60
CA PHE A 849 -13.80 -36.55 4.26
C PHE A 849 -12.96 -35.31 4.03
N ALA A 850 -13.61 -34.17 3.95
CA ALA A 850 -12.95 -32.87 3.85
C ALA A 850 -13.54 -31.91 4.84
N LYS A 851 -12.70 -30.99 5.34
CA LYS A 851 -13.13 -29.82 6.10
C LYS A 851 -12.42 -28.57 5.59
N ILE A 852 -13.08 -27.44 5.71
CA ILE A 852 -12.53 -26.15 5.36
C ILE A 852 -11.66 -25.66 6.53
N THR A 853 -10.43 -25.29 6.26
CA THR A 853 -9.50 -24.76 7.28
C THR A 853 -9.17 -23.28 7.05
N ASN A 854 -9.18 -22.84 5.79
CA ASN A 854 -8.95 -21.45 5.38
C ASN A 854 -9.80 -21.13 4.14
N PRO A 855 -9.97 -19.87 3.75
CA PRO A 855 -10.78 -19.48 2.57
C PRO A 855 -10.39 -20.17 1.26
N ASP A 856 -9.16 -20.63 1.13
CA ASP A 856 -8.61 -21.32 -0.04
C ASP A 856 -7.98 -22.68 0.28
N THR A 857 -8.20 -23.21 1.49
CA THR A 857 -7.52 -24.41 1.96
C THR A 857 -8.50 -25.38 2.61
N ILE A 858 -8.37 -26.64 2.25
CA ILE A 858 -9.13 -27.74 2.86
C ILE A 858 -8.17 -28.78 3.45
N GLU A 859 -8.63 -29.47 4.48
CA GLU A 859 -7.98 -30.66 5.00
C GLU A 859 -8.76 -31.88 4.54
N LEU A 860 -8.09 -32.85 3.91
CA LEU A 860 -8.64 -34.15 3.56
C LEU A 860 -8.22 -35.20 4.59
N GLY A 861 -9.09 -36.20 4.81
CA GLY A 861 -8.75 -37.35 5.66
C GLY A 861 -9.60 -38.55 5.36
N LEU A 862 -9.19 -39.69 5.85
CA LEU A 862 -9.91 -40.96 5.66
C LEU A 862 -10.56 -41.45 6.95
N ALA A 863 -11.85 -41.77 6.87
CA ALA A 863 -12.61 -42.41 7.95
C ALA A 863 -13.61 -43.43 7.36
N THR A 864 -14.10 -44.32 8.16
CA THR A 864 -15.13 -45.33 7.74
C THR A 864 -16.53 -44.74 7.69
N SER A 865 -16.81 -43.78 8.57
CA SER A 865 -18.07 -43.04 8.66
C SER A 865 -17.86 -41.71 9.37
N ILE A 866 -18.87 -40.86 9.36
CA ILE A 866 -18.85 -39.57 10.11
C ILE A 866 -18.70 -39.80 11.61
N ASP A 867 -19.25 -40.87 12.15
CA ASP A 867 -19.18 -41.23 13.58
C ASP A 867 -17.76 -41.61 14.03
N SER A 868 -16.90 -41.98 13.06
CA SER A 868 -15.49 -42.31 13.31
C SER A 868 -14.55 -41.19 12.92
N ILE A 869 -15.03 -39.97 12.70
CA ILE A 869 -14.27 -38.85 12.20
C ILE A 869 -13.17 -38.36 13.16
N GLU A 870 -13.32 -38.59 14.47
CA GLU A 870 -12.31 -38.29 15.47
C GLU A 870 -11.00 -39.11 15.26
N GLN A 871 -11.12 -40.27 14.60
CA GLN A 871 -10.01 -41.18 14.27
C GLN A 871 -9.57 -41.04 12.81
N VAL A 872 -9.81 -39.89 12.21
CA VAL A 872 -9.44 -39.62 10.81
C VAL A 872 -7.95 -39.88 10.58
N SER A 873 -7.66 -40.66 9.54
CA SER A 873 -6.31 -41.03 9.15
C SER A 873 -5.91 -40.38 7.81
N HIS A 874 -4.62 -40.46 7.43
CA HIS A 874 -4.11 -39.97 6.17
C HIS A 874 -4.46 -38.52 5.89
N ARG A 875 -4.35 -37.67 6.88
CA ARG A 875 -4.63 -36.22 6.77
C ARG A 875 -3.71 -35.56 5.76
N ARG A 876 -4.28 -34.72 4.90
CA ARG A 876 -3.58 -33.93 3.89
C ARG A 876 -4.20 -32.56 3.78
N THR A 877 -3.40 -31.54 3.90
CA THR A 877 -3.81 -30.17 3.61
C THR A 877 -3.67 -29.89 2.12
N ILE A 878 -4.70 -29.39 1.50
CA ILE A 878 -4.76 -29.07 0.08
C ILE A 878 -5.09 -27.58 -0.06
N GLN A 879 -4.16 -26.84 -0.61
CA GLN A 879 -4.41 -25.49 -1.04
C GLN A 879 -5.07 -25.51 -2.42
N LEU A 880 -6.21 -24.84 -2.53
CA LEU A 880 -7.00 -24.74 -3.75
C LEU A 880 -6.48 -23.53 -4.54
N LYS A 881 -5.98 -23.80 -5.74
CA LYS A 881 -5.47 -22.78 -6.66
C LYS A 881 -6.16 -22.96 -8.01
N ILE A 882 -6.74 -21.90 -8.55
CA ILE A 882 -7.31 -21.83 -9.89
C ILE A 882 -6.31 -21.14 -10.81
#